data_8e665912a0b4c15718b1de29cd20384c
#
_entry.id   8e665912a0b4c15718b1de29cd20384c
#
_cell.length_a   1.000
_cell.length_b   1.000
_cell.length_c   1.000
_cell.angle_alpha   90.00
_cell.angle_beta   90.00
_cell.angle_gamma   90.00
#
_symmetry.space_group_name_H-M   'P 1'
#
loop_
_entity.id
_entity.type
_entity.pdbx_description
1 polymer ?
#
loop_
_entity_poly.entity_id
_entity_poly.type
_entity_poly.pdbx_seq_one_letter_code
_entity_poly.pdbx_strand_id
1 'polypeptide(L)'
;MDRDGRRERPWIMRTYAGHSSPAESNALYRRNLVKGQTGLSVAFDLPTQTGYDPDSPMAAGEVGKVGVPIADLGDMRLLFEGIPLDTMNTSMTINATAMWLYALYAVTAEEQGVDESALQGTTQNDIIKEYLSRGTYIFPPGPSLRLITDMIVHTVEHAPQWNPINICSYHLQEAGATPVQEIAFAMSTAIAVLDSVRDSGAIPAERFGEVVARMSFFVNAGVRFIEEMAKMRAFVQIWDEVTLERYGVTDPKQRRFRYGVQVNSLGLTEVQPENNVQRIVLEMLAVTLSKDARARAIQLPAWNEALGLPRPWDQQWSLRIQQVLAEETDLLEYDDIFAGSHVIEGLVDRLVGQARDEMASIAEMGGAVAAIESGYMKSQLVQAHAERRARVESGEQVIVGVNRHVETEPNPMLADLDAAIQVVDAEVATQAIESVRAWRAQRDESAAQAALERLRADAQADVNLMAASLDCARAGVTTGEWADTLRRIFGEYRAPTGVTASIAAGVASDELSAVREAVQATGAALGTRLRFLVAKPGLDGHSNGAEQIAVRARDAGFEVVYQGIRLTPEQIVAAAVDEDVDVVGISILSGSHRELVPAVVAGLRAAGMNDTVVVVGGIIPDADAEFLRERGVAAVFTPKDYDATAIMGRVLDEVRAARGLASAAR
;
A
#
# COMPACT_ATOMS: atom_id res chain seq x y z
N MET A 1 0.30 -36.15 4.73
CA MET A 1 -0.76 -36.68 5.64
C MET A 1 -0.31 -36.34 7.06
N ASP A 2 -1.23 -35.86 7.91
CA ASP A 2 -0.88 -35.76 9.33
C ASP A 2 -0.58 -37.20 9.87
N ARG A 3 -0.05 -37.29 11.11
CA ARG A 3 0.31 -38.62 11.72
C ARG A 3 -0.84 -39.62 11.70
N ASP A 4 -2.06 -39.19 11.41
CA ASP A 4 -3.29 -39.99 11.33
C ASP A 4 -3.73 -40.28 9.87
N GLY A 5 -2.89 -39.96 8.86
CA GLY A 5 -3.20 -40.20 7.44
C GLY A 5 -4.23 -39.24 6.84
N ARG A 6 -4.47 -38.09 7.46
CA ARG A 6 -5.40 -37.10 6.98
C ARG A 6 -4.70 -36.01 6.18
N ARG A 7 -5.37 -35.50 5.13
CA ARG A 7 -4.97 -34.33 4.39
C ARG A 7 -4.99 -33.08 5.30
N GLU A 8 -3.95 -32.26 5.25
CA GLU A 8 -3.91 -31.01 6.00
C GLU A 8 -5.02 -30.05 5.56
N ARG A 9 -5.45 -29.18 6.46
CA ARG A 9 -6.34 -28.07 6.09
C ARG A 9 -5.58 -27.04 5.26
N PRO A 10 -6.17 -26.53 4.17
CA PRO A 10 -5.57 -25.46 3.40
C PRO A 10 -5.50 -24.15 4.21
N TRP A 11 -4.81 -23.18 3.67
CA TRP A 11 -4.79 -21.80 4.13
C TRP A 11 -6.18 -21.14 4.01
N ILE A 12 -6.36 -20.00 4.69
CA ILE A 12 -7.55 -19.17 4.54
C ILE A 12 -7.51 -18.52 3.16
N MET A 13 -8.52 -18.78 2.34
CA MET A 13 -8.66 -18.21 1.00
C MET A 13 -9.43 -16.90 1.09
N ARG A 14 -8.78 -15.80 0.69
CA ARG A 14 -9.33 -14.45 0.73
C ARG A 14 -9.37 -13.83 -0.64
N THR A 15 -10.31 -12.92 -0.83
CA THR A 15 -10.32 -11.94 -1.91
C THR A 15 -10.27 -10.55 -1.27
N TYR A 16 -9.31 -9.73 -1.67
CA TYR A 16 -9.25 -8.34 -1.27
C TYR A 16 -10.35 -7.58 -1.99
N ALA A 17 -11.28 -7.02 -1.26
CA ALA A 17 -12.46 -6.42 -1.84
C ALA A 17 -12.99 -5.25 -0.98
N GLY A 18 -13.56 -4.29 -1.66
CA GLY A 18 -14.18 -3.08 -1.12
C GLY A 18 -14.15 -1.99 -2.19
N HIS A 19 -15.31 -1.44 -2.48
CA HIS A 19 -15.44 -0.36 -3.45
C HIS A 19 -16.83 0.25 -3.34
N SER A 20 -17.02 1.42 -3.92
CA SER A 20 -18.31 2.07 -4.02
C SER A 20 -18.91 2.39 -2.64
N SER A 21 -20.03 1.78 -2.27
CA SER A 21 -20.71 2.01 -1.00
C SER A 21 -20.56 0.83 -0.03
N PRO A 22 -20.83 1.02 1.28
CA PRO A 22 -20.86 -0.07 2.25
C PRO A 22 -21.85 -1.17 1.87
N ALA A 23 -23.02 -0.82 1.34
CA ALA A 23 -24.06 -1.78 0.93
C ALA A 23 -23.62 -2.64 -0.27
N GLU A 24 -23.00 -2.03 -1.28
CA GLU A 24 -22.48 -2.77 -2.45
C GLU A 24 -21.30 -3.68 -2.07
N SER A 25 -20.41 -3.19 -1.21
CA SER A 25 -19.32 -4.00 -0.66
C SER A 25 -19.85 -5.18 0.16
N ASN A 26 -20.87 -4.99 1.00
CA ASN A 26 -21.55 -6.07 1.71
C ASN A 26 -22.10 -7.12 0.74
N ALA A 27 -22.81 -6.69 -0.30
CA ALA A 27 -23.36 -7.59 -1.32
C ALA A 27 -22.25 -8.40 -2.02
N LEU A 28 -21.09 -7.77 -2.30
CA LEU A 28 -19.93 -8.47 -2.87
C LEU A 28 -19.37 -9.52 -1.90
N TYR A 29 -19.19 -9.17 -0.62
CA TYR A 29 -18.68 -10.10 0.40
C TYR A 29 -19.59 -11.32 0.53
N ARG A 30 -20.89 -11.13 0.65
CA ARG A 30 -21.85 -12.23 0.74
C ARG A 30 -21.83 -13.14 -0.49
N ARG A 31 -21.70 -12.57 -1.70
CA ARG A 31 -21.53 -13.37 -2.94
C ARG A 31 -20.24 -14.18 -2.92
N ASN A 32 -19.14 -13.62 -2.45
CA ASN A 32 -17.84 -14.30 -2.41
C ASN A 32 -17.81 -15.42 -1.35
N LEU A 33 -18.45 -15.21 -0.21
CA LEU A 33 -18.63 -16.27 0.81
C LEU A 33 -19.38 -17.48 0.26
N VAL A 34 -20.46 -17.26 -0.51
CA VAL A 34 -21.19 -18.35 -1.19
C VAL A 34 -20.30 -19.10 -2.20
N LYS A 35 -19.31 -18.44 -2.80
CA LYS A 35 -18.36 -19.07 -3.75
C LYS A 35 -17.22 -19.84 -3.07
N GLY A 36 -17.20 -19.92 -1.73
CA GLY A 36 -16.21 -20.67 -0.96
C GLY A 36 -15.05 -19.84 -0.41
N GLN A 37 -15.15 -18.51 -0.39
CA GLN A 37 -14.25 -17.68 0.39
C GLN A 37 -14.41 -17.99 1.88
N THR A 38 -13.31 -18.14 2.61
CA THR A 38 -13.34 -18.58 4.02
C THR A 38 -12.97 -17.48 5.03
N GLY A 39 -12.67 -16.27 4.55
CA GLY A 39 -12.43 -15.08 5.37
C GLY A 39 -12.57 -13.81 4.55
N LEU A 40 -12.80 -12.70 5.20
CA LEU A 40 -12.92 -11.39 4.56
C LEU A 40 -11.58 -10.65 4.53
N SER A 41 -11.35 -9.85 3.50
CA SER A 41 -10.27 -8.87 3.43
C SER A 41 -10.84 -7.55 2.93
N VAL A 42 -10.98 -6.58 3.84
CA VAL A 42 -11.66 -5.31 3.58
C VAL A 42 -10.68 -4.28 3.06
N ALA A 43 -10.97 -3.73 1.88
CA ALA A 43 -10.32 -2.55 1.32
C ALA A 43 -11.10 -1.30 1.72
N PHE A 44 -10.47 -0.35 2.40
CA PHE A 44 -11.05 0.95 2.72
C PHE A 44 -10.57 2.00 1.72
N ASP A 45 -11.39 3.01 1.45
CA ASP A 45 -11.00 4.12 0.59
C ASP A 45 -9.97 5.05 1.25
N LEU A 46 -9.35 5.92 0.46
CA LEU A 46 -8.28 6.80 0.93
C LEU A 46 -8.75 7.83 1.97
N PRO A 47 -9.95 8.44 1.87
CA PRO A 47 -10.46 9.28 2.94
C PRO A 47 -10.54 8.54 4.27
N THR A 48 -11.13 7.35 4.31
CA THR A 48 -11.19 6.50 5.51
C THR A 48 -9.81 6.19 6.07
N GLN A 49 -8.86 5.82 5.20
CA GLN A 49 -7.49 5.46 5.61
C GLN A 49 -6.70 6.64 6.17
N THR A 50 -6.99 7.85 5.71
CA THR A 50 -6.29 9.08 6.12
C THR A 50 -7.10 9.96 7.08
N GLY A 51 -8.24 9.46 7.57
CA GLY A 51 -9.04 10.14 8.59
C GLY A 51 -9.71 11.41 8.10
N TYR A 52 -10.35 11.33 6.92
CA TYR A 52 -11.20 12.38 6.39
C TYR A 52 -12.61 11.85 6.16
N ASP A 53 -13.61 12.68 6.42
CA ASP A 53 -14.98 12.38 6.05
C ASP A 53 -15.23 12.67 4.56
N PRO A 54 -16.24 12.03 3.93
CA PRO A 54 -16.52 12.20 2.50
C PRO A 54 -16.77 13.64 2.07
N ASP A 55 -17.25 14.51 2.96
CA ASP A 55 -17.50 15.92 2.68
C ASP A 55 -16.29 16.84 2.92
N SER A 56 -15.14 16.27 3.28
CA SER A 56 -13.89 17.03 3.36
C SER A 56 -13.38 17.41 1.97
N PRO A 57 -12.85 18.64 1.78
CA PRO A 57 -12.19 19.01 0.53
C PRO A 57 -11.06 18.05 0.12
N MET A 58 -10.36 17.46 1.07
CA MET A 58 -9.30 16.46 0.82
C MET A 58 -9.82 15.13 0.27
N ALA A 59 -11.10 14.81 0.49
CA ALA A 59 -11.72 13.58 0.00
C ALA A 59 -12.21 13.70 -1.46
N ALA A 60 -12.17 14.90 -2.05
CA ALA A 60 -12.68 15.15 -3.39
C ALA A 60 -12.04 14.22 -4.44
N GLY A 61 -12.89 13.50 -5.16
CA GLY A 61 -12.46 12.56 -6.19
C GLY A 61 -11.94 11.20 -5.70
N GLU A 62 -11.92 10.94 -4.38
CA GLU A 62 -11.33 9.71 -3.81
C GLU A 62 -12.36 8.78 -3.13
N VAL A 63 -13.56 9.28 -2.81
CA VAL A 63 -14.59 8.54 -2.07
C VAL A 63 -15.05 7.31 -2.84
N GLY A 64 -14.94 6.14 -2.22
CA GLY A 64 -15.41 4.85 -2.75
C GLY A 64 -14.60 4.28 -3.93
N LYS A 65 -13.54 4.93 -4.41
CA LYS A 65 -12.82 4.52 -5.64
C LYS A 65 -11.91 3.31 -5.47
N VAL A 66 -11.06 3.32 -4.45
CA VAL A 66 -10.06 2.25 -4.21
C VAL A 66 -10.38 1.41 -2.97
N GLY A 67 -11.56 1.56 -2.43
CA GLY A 67 -12.03 0.88 -1.24
C GLY A 67 -13.40 1.37 -0.81
N VAL A 68 -13.94 0.81 0.26
CA VAL A 68 -15.24 1.20 0.82
C VAL A 68 -15.08 2.40 1.75
N PRO A 69 -15.91 3.47 1.59
CA PRO A 69 -15.94 4.60 2.52
C PRO A 69 -16.62 4.19 3.83
N ILE A 70 -15.98 4.48 4.96
CA ILE A 70 -16.53 4.30 6.31
C ILE A 70 -16.36 5.60 7.09
N ALA A 71 -17.41 6.40 7.10
CA ALA A 71 -17.43 7.67 7.80
C ALA A 71 -17.87 7.52 9.26
N ASP A 72 -18.73 6.55 9.57
CA ASP A 72 -19.36 6.41 10.87
C ASP A 72 -19.80 4.97 11.19
N LEU A 73 -20.42 4.77 12.35
CA LEU A 73 -20.94 3.50 12.80
C LEU A 73 -22.05 2.94 11.89
N GLY A 74 -22.85 3.81 11.26
CA GLY A 74 -23.90 3.42 10.32
C GLY A 74 -23.32 2.73 9.09
N ASP A 75 -22.25 3.26 8.54
CA ASP A 75 -21.53 2.63 7.41
C ASP A 75 -20.96 1.27 7.79
N MET A 76 -20.38 1.15 9.00
CA MET A 76 -19.82 -0.11 9.48
C MET A 76 -20.92 -1.18 9.68
N ARG A 77 -22.09 -0.79 10.20
CA ARG A 77 -23.28 -1.67 10.31
C ARG A 77 -23.71 -2.19 8.94
N LEU A 78 -23.82 -1.32 7.95
CA LEU A 78 -24.20 -1.69 6.57
C LEU A 78 -23.16 -2.62 5.95
N LEU A 79 -21.88 -2.36 6.15
CA LEU A 79 -20.81 -3.19 5.61
C LEU A 79 -20.89 -4.64 6.10
N PHE A 80 -21.25 -4.84 7.37
CA PHE A 80 -21.31 -6.18 8.00
C PHE A 80 -22.73 -6.70 8.22
N GLU A 81 -23.74 -6.10 7.60
CA GLU A 81 -25.11 -6.56 7.71
C GLU A 81 -25.27 -8.02 7.24
N GLY A 82 -25.81 -8.86 8.12
CA GLY A 82 -26.04 -10.28 7.85
C GLY A 82 -24.76 -11.13 7.73
N ILE A 83 -23.63 -10.63 8.19
CA ILE A 83 -22.35 -11.37 8.30
C ILE A 83 -22.10 -11.65 9.79
N PRO A 84 -22.02 -12.93 10.22
CA PRO A 84 -21.85 -13.28 11.64
C PRO A 84 -20.40 -12.99 12.08
N LEU A 85 -20.21 -11.98 12.96
CA LEU A 85 -18.89 -11.50 13.37
C LEU A 85 -18.21 -12.44 14.40
N ASP A 86 -18.93 -13.30 15.07
CA ASP A 86 -18.42 -14.31 16.01
C ASP A 86 -17.65 -15.45 15.32
N THR A 87 -17.97 -15.72 14.07
CA THR A 87 -17.38 -16.84 13.31
C THR A 87 -16.55 -16.38 12.10
N MET A 88 -16.74 -15.13 11.66
CA MET A 88 -16.06 -14.62 10.47
C MET A 88 -14.66 -14.10 10.80
N ASN A 89 -13.64 -14.63 10.11
CA ASN A 89 -12.29 -14.08 10.20
C ASN A 89 -12.16 -12.88 9.26
N THR A 90 -12.07 -11.67 9.84
CA THR A 90 -12.04 -10.41 9.10
C THR A 90 -10.65 -9.79 9.13
N SER A 91 -10.06 -9.51 7.97
CA SER A 91 -8.83 -8.73 7.81
C SER A 91 -9.16 -7.32 7.37
N MET A 92 -8.59 -6.33 8.04
CA MET A 92 -8.75 -4.91 7.71
C MET A 92 -7.42 -4.35 7.24
N THR A 93 -7.38 -3.90 5.98
CA THR A 93 -6.23 -3.20 5.42
C THR A 93 -6.32 -1.72 5.76
N ILE A 94 -5.91 -1.39 6.97
CA ILE A 94 -6.01 -0.04 7.56
C ILE A 94 -4.83 0.18 8.50
N ASN A 95 -4.31 1.40 8.57
CA ASN A 95 -3.13 1.73 9.37
C ASN A 95 -3.37 2.94 10.27
N ALA A 96 -3.31 4.17 9.77
CA ALA A 96 -3.40 5.37 10.60
C ALA A 96 -4.71 5.47 11.40
N THR A 97 -5.83 5.03 10.83
CA THR A 97 -7.15 4.99 11.48
C THR A 97 -7.53 3.60 12.01
N ALA A 98 -6.55 2.70 12.17
CA ALA A 98 -6.79 1.31 12.57
C ALA A 98 -7.52 1.17 13.90
N MET A 99 -7.13 1.94 14.90
CA MET A 99 -7.79 1.97 16.22
C MET A 99 -9.25 2.37 16.10
N TRP A 100 -9.53 3.38 15.28
CA TRP A 100 -10.87 3.88 15.04
C TRP A 100 -11.76 2.86 14.33
N LEU A 101 -11.27 2.27 13.24
CA LEU A 101 -12.03 1.27 12.48
C LEU A 101 -12.27 0.00 13.31
N TYR A 102 -11.33 -0.39 14.16
CA TYR A 102 -11.54 -1.46 15.12
C TYR A 102 -12.62 -1.10 16.14
N ALA A 103 -12.63 0.13 16.65
CA ALA A 103 -13.67 0.59 17.58
C ALA A 103 -15.06 0.53 16.95
N LEU A 104 -15.22 1.00 15.71
CA LEU A 104 -16.48 0.87 14.97
C LEU A 104 -16.90 -0.59 14.77
N TYR A 105 -15.96 -1.46 14.46
CA TYR A 105 -16.19 -2.90 14.26
C TYR A 105 -16.61 -3.60 15.55
N ALA A 106 -15.91 -3.32 16.67
CA ALA A 106 -16.22 -3.88 17.97
C ALA A 106 -17.62 -3.43 18.48
N VAL A 107 -17.97 -2.16 18.29
CA VAL A 107 -19.32 -1.66 18.62
C VAL A 107 -20.39 -2.29 17.70
N THR A 108 -20.10 -2.47 16.41
CA THR A 108 -21.01 -3.19 15.50
C THR A 108 -21.24 -4.63 15.96
N ALA A 109 -20.19 -5.32 16.43
CA ALA A 109 -20.29 -6.67 16.98
C ALA A 109 -21.12 -6.71 18.26
N GLU A 110 -20.88 -5.77 19.18
CA GLU A 110 -21.67 -5.59 20.41
C GLU A 110 -23.18 -5.46 20.10
N GLU A 111 -23.54 -4.66 19.10
CA GLU A 111 -24.92 -4.49 18.63
C GLU A 111 -25.50 -5.76 18.01
N GLN A 112 -24.69 -6.62 17.42
CA GLN A 112 -25.08 -7.95 16.95
C GLN A 112 -25.17 -8.98 18.10
N GLY A 113 -24.89 -8.59 19.35
CA GLY A 113 -24.85 -9.47 20.51
C GLY A 113 -23.60 -10.36 20.57
N VAL A 114 -22.53 -9.98 19.89
CA VAL A 114 -21.24 -10.69 19.86
C VAL A 114 -20.29 -10.04 20.87
N ASP A 115 -19.75 -10.84 21.79
CA ASP A 115 -18.74 -10.40 22.74
C ASP A 115 -17.39 -10.16 22.01
N GLU A 116 -16.69 -9.10 22.38
CA GLU A 116 -15.40 -8.73 21.76
C GLU A 116 -14.38 -9.88 21.80
N SER A 117 -14.40 -10.71 22.84
CA SER A 117 -13.53 -11.88 22.99
C SER A 117 -13.72 -12.97 21.92
N ALA A 118 -14.86 -12.98 21.25
CA ALA A 118 -15.15 -13.91 20.16
C ALA A 118 -14.62 -13.42 18.81
N LEU A 119 -14.27 -12.15 18.69
CA LEU A 119 -13.83 -11.56 17.44
C LEU A 119 -12.53 -12.18 16.92
N GLN A 120 -12.54 -12.60 15.65
CA GLN A 120 -11.40 -13.20 14.98
C GLN A 120 -11.01 -12.37 13.77
N GLY A 121 -9.76 -11.98 13.70
CA GLY A 121 -9.34 -11.16 12.57
C GLY A 121 -7.95 -10.56 12.71
N THR A 122 -7.73 -9.56 11.90
CA THR A 122 -6.44 -8.88 11.81
C THR A 122 -6.66 -7.45 11.39
N THR A 123 -6.06 -6.51 12.11
CA THR A 123 -5.90 -5.12 11.66
C THR A 123 -4.47 -4.94 11.18
N GLN A 124 -4.26 -4.37 9.99
CA GLN A 124 -2.90 -4.22 9.46
C GLN A 124 -2.06 -3.33 10.37
N ASN A 125 -2.48 -2.11 10.66
CA ASN A 125 -1.92 -1.24 11.70
C ASN A 125 -0.38 -1.12 11.72
N ASP A 126 0.26 -1.24 10.55
CA ASP A 126 1.70 -1.05 10.38
C ASP A 126 1.96 0.34 9.79
N ILE A 127 2.26 1.29 10.67
CA ILE A 127 2.47 2.68 10.24
C ILE A 127 3.87 2.90 9.66
N ILE A 128 4.86 2.13 10.08
CA ILE A 128 6.25 2.30 9.66
C ILE A 128 6.38 2.10 8.14
N LYS A 129 5.76 1.06 7.60
CA LYS A 129 5.77 0.85 6.15
C LYS A 129 4.99 1.93 5.38
N GLU A 130 4.02 2.60 6.02
CA GLU A 130 3.30 3.70 5.39
C GLU A 130 4.21 4.90 5.11
N TYR A 131 5.13 5.22 6.01
CA TYR A 131 6.14 6.26 5.77
C TYR A 131 7.09 5.90 4.62
N LEU A 132 7.27 4.61 4.34
CA LEU A 132 8.23 4.11 3.35
C LEU A 132 7.64 3.95 1.95
N SER A 133 6.36 3.54 1.83
CA SER A 133 5.85 3.06 0.56
C SER A 133 4.46 3.55 0.17
N ARG A 134 3.47 3.47 1.06
CA ARG A 134 2.07 3.66 0.71
C ARG A 134 1.51 5.04 1.05
N GLY A 135 2.06 5.70 2.06
CA GLY A 135 1.76 7.10 2.39
C GLY A 135 0.40 7.36 3.04
N THR A 136 -0.34 6.35 3.52
CA THR A 136 -1.60 6.53 4.24
C THR A 136 -1.39 6.68 5.75
N TYR A 137 -0.53 7.61 6.14
CA TYR A 137 -0.27 7.98 7.52
C TYR A 137 -0.85 9.37 7.83
N ILE A 138 -1.04 9.68 9.10
CA ILE A 138 -1.54 10.98 9.58
C ILE A 138 -0.50 11.62 10.50
N PHE A 139 -0.15 10.94 11.58
CA PHE A 139 0.63 11.46 12.69
C PHE A 139 2.13 11.14 12.56
N PRO A 140 3.00 11.85 13.32
CA PRO A 140 4.41 11.50 13.44
C PRO A 140 4.62 10.06 13.97
N PRO A 141 5.83 9.47 13.78
CA PRO A 141 6.11 8.09 14.20
C PRO A 141 5.82 7.79 15.67
N GLY A 142 6.20 8.65 16.60
CA GLY A 142 5.98 8.45 18.04
C GLY A 142 4.51 8.30 18.41
N PRO A 143 3.64 9.30 18.14
CA PRO A 143 2.20 9.18 18.37
C PRO A 143 1.56 8.00 17.64
N SER A 144 2.01 7.69 16.44
CA SER A 144 1.50 6.53 15.69
C SER A 144 1.83 5.20 16.38
N LEU A 145 3.07 5.03 16.89
CA LEU A 145 3.45 3.86 17.67
C LEU A 145 2.66 3.76 18.98
N ARG A 146 2.35 4.90 19.62
CA ARG A 146 1.47 4.93 20.79
C ARG A 146 0.09 4.35 20.48
N LEU A 147 -0.56 4.78 19.40
CA LEU A 147 -1.87 4.23 18.99
C LEU A 147 -1.80 2.71 18.72
N ILE A 148 -0.71 2.24 18.11
CA ILE A 148 -0.48 0.80 17.91
C ILE A 148 -0.34 0.08 19.24
N THR A 149 0.48 0.60 20.15
CA THR A 149 0.69 0.04 21.50
C THR A 149 -0.62 -0.02 22.28
N ASP A 150 -1.40 1.05 22.29
CA ASP A 150 -2.69 1.14 22.98
C ASP A 150 -3.67 0.06 22.46
N MET A 151 -3.73 -0.12 21.14
CA MET A 151 -4.57 -1.14 20.53
C MET A 151 -4.09 -2.56 20.87
N ILE A 152 -2.77 -2.81 20.88
CA ILE A 152 -2.20 -4.12 21.25
C ILE A 152 -2.56 -4.44 22.71
N VAL A 153 -2.35 -3.51 23.63
CA VAL A 153 -2.65 -3.68 25.05
C VAL A 153 -4.14 -4.00 25.26
N HIS A 154 -5.02 -3.27 24.61
CA HIS A 154 -6.47 -3.50 24.70
C HIS A 154 -6.86 -4.90 24.17
N THR A 155 -6.37 -5.26 22.99
CA THR A 155 -6.79 -6.52 22.35
C THR A 155 -6.22 -7.77 23.03
N VAL A 156 -5.05 -7.70 23.66
CA VAL A 156 -4.52 -8.79 24.50
C VAL A 156 -5.47 -9.09 25.67
N GLU A 157 -6.16 -8.09 26.18
CA GLU A 157 -7.07 -8.25 27.32
C GLU A 157 -8.50 -8.61 26.88
N HIS A 158 -9.01 -7.99 25.84
CA HIS A 158 -10.43 -8.05 25.48
C HIS A 158 -10.73 -8.90 24.25
N ALA A 159 -9.80 -9.01 23.29
CA ALA A 159 -9.98 -9.74 22.03
C ALA A 159 -8.83 -10.73 21.75
N PRO A 160 -8.69 -11.81 22.55
CA PRO A 160 -7.51 -12.70 22.52
C PRO A 160 -7.34 -13.47 21.21
N GLN A 161 -8.32 -13.45 20.31
CA GLN A 161 -8.25 -14.05 18.97
C GLN A 161 -7.99 -13.04 17.85
N TRP A 162 -7.92 -11.74 18.17
CA TRP A 162 -7.60 -10.68 17.22
C TRP A 162 -6.08 -10.49 17.08
N ASN A 163 -5.60 -10.23 15.87
CA ASN A 163 -4.23 -9.81 15.63
C ASN A 163 -4.24 -8.27 15.46
N PRO A 164 -3.83 -7.51 16.48
CA PRO A 164 -3.95 -6.04 16.48
C PRO A 164 -2.97 -5.36 15.54
N ILE A 165 -1.99 -6.10 15.04
CA ILE A 165 -1.00 -5.63 14.09
C ILE A 165 -0.65 -6.71 13.08
N ASN A 166 -0.35 -6.27 11.88
CA ASN A 166 0.12 -7.09 10.78
C ASN A 166 1.29 -6.37 10.12
N ILE A 167 2.53 -6.73 10.49
CA ILE A 167 3.75 -6.15 9.94
C ILE A 167 3.80 -6.47 8.45
N CYS A 168 3.86 -5.43 7.62
CA CYS A 168 3.63 -5.56 6.20
C CYS A 168 4.88 -5.28 5.36
N SER A 169 5.52 -6.33 4.88
CA SER A 169 6.60 -6.22 3.90
C SER A 169 6.12 -6.20 2.44
N TYR A 170 4.85 -6.54 2.19
CA TYR A 170 4.24 -6.52 0.86
C TYR A 170 4.51 -5.20 0.12
N HIS A 171 4.15 -4.08 0.71
CA HIS A 171 4.34 -2.77 0.09
C HIS A 171 5.81 -2.35 -0.03
N LEU A 172 6.71 -2.89 0.80
CA LEU A 172 8.15 -2.63 0.67
C LEU A 172 8.68 -3.25 -0.61
N GLN A 173 8.26 -4.48 -0.95
CA GLN A 173 8.63 -5.11 -2.22
C GLN A 173 8.03 -4.34 -3.41
N GLU A 174 6.81 -3.85 -3.32
CA GLU A 174 6.21 -2.98 -4.34
C GLU A 174 6.99 -1.66 -4.50
N ALA A 175 7.57 -1.14 -3.42
CA ALA A 175 8.47 0.02 -3.44
C ALA A 175 9.89 -0.31 -3.94
N GLY A 176 10.18 -1.57 -4.28
CA GLY A 176 11.45 -2.01 -4.86
C GLY A 176 12.38 -2.73 -3.90
N ALA A 177 11.97 -3.05 -2.67
CA ALA A 177 12.80 -3.79 -1.72
C ALA A 177 13.31 -5.11 -2.32
N THR A 178 14.58 -5.39 -2.07
CA THR A 178 15.16 -6.72 -2.29
C THR A 178 14.65 -7.70 -1.22
N PRO A 179 14.76 -9.03 -1.42
CA PRO A 179 14.40 -10.00 -0.38
C PRO A 179 15.08 -9.76 0.96
N VAL A 180 16.32 -9.31 0.97
CA VAL A 180 17.10 -8.95 2.18
C VAL A 180 16.49 -7.73 2.88
N GLN A 181 16.22 -6.66 2.13
CA GLN A 181 15.59 -5.43 2.66
C GLN A 181 14.18 -5.71 3.18
N GLU A 182 13.43 -6.55 2.48
CA GLU A 182 12.09 -6.94 2.91
C GLU A 182 12.11 -7.61 4.29
N ILE A 183 13.01 -8.57 4.50
CA ILE A 183 13.19 -9.24 5.81
C ILE A 183 13.66 -8.24 6.87
N ALA A 184 14.75 -7.51 6.58
CA ALA A 184 15.38 -6.64 7.56
C ALA A 184 14.46 -5.49 8.01
N PHE A 185 13.76 -4.85 7.08
CA PHE A 185 12.85 -3.73 7.39
C PHE A 185 11.62 -4.20 8.14
N ALA A 186 11.01 -5.33 7.75
CA ALA A 186 9.88 -5.89 8.47
C ALA A 186 10.24 -6.33 9.90
N MET A 187 11.40 -6.98 10.07
CA MET A 187 11.86 -7.38 11.41
C MET A 187 12.22 -6.18 12.28
N SER A 188 12.89 -5.16 11.73
CA SER A 188 13.17 -3.92 12.46
C SER A 188 11.91 -3.18 12.86
N THR A 189 10.87 -3.19 12.02
CA THR A 189 9.53 -2.67 12.34
C THR A 189 8.89 -3.47 13.48
N ALA A 190 8.91 -4.80 13.41
CA ALA A 190 8.37 -5.65 14.47
C ALA A 190 9.08 -5.42 15.81
N ILE A 191 10.40 -5.26 15.80
CA ILE A 191 11.20 -4.92 16.99
C ILE A 191 10.78 -3.57 17.55
N ALA A 192 10.61 -2.53 16.72
CA ALA A 192 10.20 -1.21 17.18
C ALA A 192 8.83 -1.24 17.87
N VAL A 193 7.88 -2.02 17.32
CA VAL A 193 6.55 -2.20 17.93
C VAL A 193 6.63 -2.98 19.24
N LEU A 194 7.36 -4.12 19.27
CA LEU A 194 7.50 -4.92 20.49
C LEU A 194 8.22 -4.16 21.59
N ASP A 195 9.26 -3.38 21.25
CA ASP A 195 9.95 -2.52 22.22
C ASP A 195 9.00 -1.44 22.76
N SER A 196 8.18 -0.81 21.92
CA SER A 196 7.18 0.17 22.36
C SER A 196 6.17 -0.43 23.36
N VAL A 197 5.66 -1.64 23.09
CA VAL A 197 4.74 -2.35 24.00
C VAL A 197 5.43 -2.72 25.30
N ARG A 198 6.66 -3.26 25.24
CA ARG A 198 7.43 -3.63 26.44
C ARG A 198 7.72 -2.40 27.30
N ASP A 199 8.19 -1.32 26.68
CA ASP A 199 8.64 -0.11 27.37
C ASP A 199 7.46 0.68 27.95
N SER A 200 6.22 0.48 27.45
CA SER A 200 5.01 1.02 28.06
C SER A 200 4.73 0.46 29.45
N GLY A 201 5.24 -0.75 29.74
CA GLY A 201 5.00 -1.44 31.01
C GLY A 201 3.54 -1.88 31.25
N ALA A 202 2.66 -1.70 30.25
CA ALA A 202 1.25 -2.03 30.37
C ALA A 202 0.95 -3.53 30.40
N ILE A 203 1.83 -4.34 29.76
CA ILE A 203 1.73 -5.81 29.76
C ILE A 203 2.84 -6.39 30.66
N PRO A 204 2.52 -7.18 31.68
CA PRO A 204 3.52 -7.87 32.51
C PRO A 204 4.45 -8.75 31.70
N ALA A 205 5.73 -8.83 32.09
CA ALA A 205 6.75 -9.56 31.35
C ALA A 205 6.40 -11.05 31.11
N GLU A 206 5.76 -11.69 32.08
CA GLU A 206 5.30 -13.08 31.99
C GLU A 206 4.18 -13.30 30.98
N ARG A 207 3.44 -12.25 30.62
CA ARG A 207 2.39 -12.26 29.59
C ARG A 207 2.87 -11.76 28.23
N PHE A 208 4.11 -11.30 28.10
CA PHE A 208 4.61 -10.72 26.85
C PHE A 208 4.57 -11.69 25.68
N GLY A 209 4.63 -13.00 25.95
CA GLY A 209 4.41 -14.04 24.96
C GLY A 209 3.03 -13.99 24.30
N GLU A 210 2.00 -13.44 24.97
CA GLU A 210 0.66 -13.24 24.39
C GLU A 210 0.69 -12.14 23.31
N VAL A 211 1.47 -11.08 23.52
CA VAL A 211 1.71 -10.03 22.52
C VAL A 211 2.39 -10.62 21.29
N VAL A 212 3.51 -11.33 21.49
CA VAL A 212 4.24 -11.98 20.39
C VAL A 212 3.35 -12.96 19.62
N ALA A 213 2.52 -13.72 20.32
CA ALA A 213 1.58 -14.67 19.72
C ALA A 213 0.50 -14.00 18.85
N ARG A 214 0.24 -12.71 19.01
CA ARG A 214 -0.73 -11.93 18.22
C ARG A 214 -0.09 -11.04 17.17
N MET A 215 1.23 -10.97 17.11
CA MET A 215 1.91 -10.40 15.96
C MET A 215 1.69 -11.27 14.73
N SER A 216 1.27 -10.66 13.65
CA SER A 216 1.15 -11.31 12.36
C SER A 216 1.92 -10.51 11.30
N PHE A 217 2.15 -11.14 10.16
CA PHE A 217 2.89 -10.53 9.06
C PHE A 217 2.06 -10.59 7.78
N PHE A 218 2.30 -9.63 6.89
CA PHE A 218 1.75 -9.64 5.55
C PHE A 218 2.88 -9.41 4.56
N VAL A 219 3.27 -10.49 3.90
CA VAL A 219 4.45 -10.52 3.04
C VAL A 219 4.08 -10.61 1.58
N ASN A 220 5.06 -10.47 0.72
CA ASN A 220 4.93 -10.61 -0.73
C ASN A 220 5.78 -11.77 -1.24
N ALA A 221 5.43 -12.29 -2.41
CA ALA A 221 6.23 -13.26 -3.12
C ALA A 221 6.24 -12.95 -4.62
N GLY A 222 7.42 -12.78 -5.19
CA GLY A 222 7.59 -12.54 -6.62
C GLY A 222 7.78 -13.82 -7.42
N VAL A 223 7.90 -13.68 -8.75
CA VAL A 223 7.99 -14.80 -9.70
C VAL A 223 9.25 -15.66 -9.54
N ARG A 224 10.30 -15.17 -8.85
CA ARG A 224 11.50 -15.96 -8.51
C ARG A 224 11.23 -16.91 -7.34
N PHE A 225 10.24 -17.77 -7.49
CA PHE A 225 9.58 -18.53 -6.42
C PHE A 225 10.51 -19.38 -5.54
N ILE A 226 11.67 -19.83 -6.03
CA ILE A 226 12.66 -20.57 -5.20
C ILE A 226 13.32 -19.63 -4.18
N GLU A 227 13.75 -18.44 -4.62
CA GLU A 227 14.34 -17.42 -3.74
C GLU A 227 13.31 -16.88 -2.74
N GLU A 228 12.08 -16.66 -3.19
CA GLU A 228 10.97 -16.22 -2.36
C GLU A 228 10.59 -17.26 -1.31
N MET A 229 10.60 -18.54 -1.65
CA MET A 229 10.39 -19.62 -0.69
C MET A 229 11.50 -19.65 0.37
N ALA A 230 12.75 -19.48 -0.02
CA ALA A 230 13.88 -19.37 0.93
C ALA A 230 13.72 -18.13 1.83
N LYS A 231 13.22 -17.01 1.30
CA LYS A 231 12.88 -15.81 2.07
C LYS A 231 11.85 -16.11 3.17
N MET A 232 10.78 -16.84 2.87
CA MET A 232 9.78 -17.21 3.89
C MET A 232 10.39 -18.04 5.01
N ARG A 233 11.31 -18.98 4.69
CA ARG A 233 12.02 -19.76 5.69
C ARG A 233 12.97 -18.90 6.52
N ALA A 234 13.65 -17.91 5.91
CA ALA A 234 14.49 -16.95 6.62
C ALA A 234 13.68 -16.07 7.58
N PHE A 235 12.48 -15.63 7.20
CA PHE A 235 11.55 -14.95 8.10
C PHE A 235 11.21 -15.79 9.33
N VAL A 236 10.88 -17.08 9.13
CA VAL A 236 10.57 -18.01 10.23
C VAL A 236 11.74 -18.13 11.20
N GLN A 237 12.95 -18.29 10.69
CA GLN A 237 14.16 -18.44 11.50
C GLN A 237 14.46 -17.17 12.29
N ILE A 238 14.54 -16.01 11.65
CA ILE A 238 14.88 -14.74 12.32
C ILE A 238 13.81 -14.38 13.37
N TRP A 239 12.53 -14.59 13.07
CA TRP A 239 11.45 -14.32 14.02
C TRP A 239 11.55 -15.19 15.28
N ASP A 240 11.81 -16.48 15.12
CA ASP A 240 11.98 -17.39 16.25
C ASP A 240 13.15 -16.98 17.14
N GLU A 241 14.30 -16.63 16.54
CA GLU A 241 15.50 -16.16 17.23
C GLU A 241 15.24 -14.83 17.96
N VAL A 242 14.71 -13.81 17.28
CA VAL A 242 14.45 -12.50 17.87
C VAL A 242 13.48 -12.60 19.05
N THR A 243 12.44 -13.39 18.93
CA THR A 243 11.43 -13.51 19.97
C THR A 243 11.92 -14.32 21.18
N LEU A 244 12.81 -15.28 20.96
CA LEU A 244 13.47 -16.03 22.02
C LEU A 244 14.55 -15.19 22.72
N GLU A 245 15.49 -14.65 21.95
CA GLU A 245 16.72 -14.05 22.51
C GLU A 245 16.48 -12.65 23.06
N ARG A 246 15.70 -11.82 22.36
CA ARG A 246 15.45 -10.43 22.79
C ARG A 246 14.32 -10.28 23.79
N TYR A 247 13.27 -11.09 23.66
CA TYR A 247 12.05 -10.97 24.46
C TYR A 247 11.82 -12.12 25.44
N GLY A 248 12.67 -13.14 25.42
CA GLY A 248 12.61 -14.26 26.38
C GLY A 248 11.38 -15.15 26.26
N VAL A 249 10.69 -15.15 25.11
CA VAL A 249 9.49 -15.95 24.90
C VAL A 249 9.90 -17.42 24.68
N THR A 250 9.66 -18.27 25.66
CA THR A 250 10.14 -19.67 25.63
C THR A 250 9.16 -20.64 24.96
N ASP A 251 7.85 -20.33 24.93
CA ASP A 251 6.84 -21.19 24.27
C ASP A 251 6.95 -21.09 22.74
N PRO A 252 7.34 -22.18 22.02
CA PRO A 252 7.47 -22.16 20.57
C PRO A 252 6.13 -21.92 19.85
N LYS A 253 4.99 -22.15 20.51
CA LYS A 253 3.68 -21.82 19.90
C LYS A 253 3.46 -20.31 19.82
N GLN A 254 3.96 -19.56 20.80
CA GLN A 254 3.88 -18.11 20.84
C GLN A 254 4.87 -17.46 19.87
N ARG A 255 6.04 -18.07 19.63
CA ARG A 255 7.06 -17.61 18.67
C ARG A 255 6.77 -17.95 17.21
N ARG A 256 5.69 -18.67 16.92
CA ARG A 256 5.39 -19.07 15.54
C ARG A 256 5.23 -17.87 14.62
N PHE A 257 6.04 -17.81 13.55
CA PHE A 257 5.86 -16.83 12.48
C PHE A 257 4.54 -17.11 11.75
N ARG A 258 3.61 -16.16 11.81
CA ARG A 258 2.29 -16.28 11.19
C ARG A 258 2.15 -15.18 10.17
N TYR A 259 1.94 -15.56 8.92
CA TYR A 259 1.79 -14.57 7.87
C TYR A 259 0.64 -14.89 6.91
N GLY A 260 0.02 -13.81 6.42
CA GLY A 260 -0.75 -13.80 5.20
C GLY A 260 0.10 -13.31 4.04
N VAL A 261 -0.35 -13.53 2.83
CA VAL A 261 0.34 -13.07 1.62
C VAL A 261 -0.67 -12.57 0.60
N GLN A 262 -0.30 -11.49 -0.07
CA GLN A 262 -0.73 -11.22 -1.42
C GLN A 262 0.50 -11.39 -2.31
N VAL A 263 0.38 -12.19 -3.37
CA VAL A 263 1.48 -12.37 -4.30
C VAL A 263 1.66 -11.12 -5.16
N ASN A 264 2.82 -10.99 -5.79
CA ASN A 264 3.34 -9.75 -6.36
C ASN A 264 2.51 -9.17 -7.52
N SER A 265 1.67 -8.18 -7.24
CA SER A 265 0.97 -7.43 -8.30
C SER A 265 1.90 -6.52 -9.13
N LEU A 266 3.03 -6.05 -8.58
CA LEU A 266 4.04 -5.27 -9.31
C LEU A 266 4.71 -6.08 -10.44
N GLY A 267 4.73 -7.41 -10.35
CA GLY A 267 5.22 -8.31 -11.38
C GLY A 267 4.26 -8.52 -12.54
N LEU A 268 3.00 -8.09 -12.41
CA LEU A 268 1.99 -8.22 -13.45
C LEU A 268 2.22 -7.16 -14.55
N THR A 269 1.90 -7.54 -15.79
CA THR A 269 2.08 -6.68 -16.94
C THR A 269 0.76 -6.35 -17.60
N GLU A 270 0.66 -5.12 -18.10
CA GLU A 270 -0.45 -4.66 -18.93
C GLU A 270 -0.34 -5.27 -20.36
N VAL A 271 0.89 -5.45 -20.82
CA VAL A 271 1.19 -6.08 -22.12
C VAL A 271 1.13 -7.59 -21.98
N GLN A 272 0.39 -8.28 -22.86
CA GLN A 272 0.14 -9.73 -22.80
C GLN A 272 -0.35 -10.17 -21.40
N PRO A 273 -1.45 -9.59 -20.88
CA PRO A 273 -1.86 -9.78 -19.49
C PRO A 273 -2.33 -11.22 -19.17
N GLU A 274 -2.64 -12.02 -20.18
CA GLU A 274 -2.90 -13.46 -20.06
C GLU A 274 -1.74 -14.22 -19.41
N ASN A 275 -0.50 -13.75 -19.60
CA ASN A 275 0.68 -14.34 -18.97
C ASN A 275 0.71 -14.11 -17.44
N ASN A 276 -0.09 -13.20 -16.91
CA ASN A 276 -0.16 -12.94 -15.48
C ASN A 276 -0.73 -14.13 -14.69
N VAL A 277 -1.57 -14.95 -15.31
CA VAL A 277 -2.09 -16.17 -14.68
C VAL A 277 -0.97 -17.10 -14.26
N GLN A 278 0.01 -17.36 -15.16
CA GLN A 278 1.16 -18.19 -14.88
C GLN A 278 2.07 -17.56 -13.83
N ARG A 279 2.26 -16.23 -13.86
CA ARG A 279 3.04 -15.51 -12.83
C ARG A 279 2.43 -15.70 -11.47
N ILE A 280 1.13 -15.46 -11.31
CA ILE A 280 0.37 -15.62 -10.06
C ILE A 280 0.48 -17.05 -9.52
N VAL A 281 0.37 -18.07 -10.37
CA VAL A 281 0.52 -19.48 -9.95
C VAL A 281 1.94 -19.74 -9.43
N LEU A 282 2.98 -19.29 -10.12
CA LEU A 282 4.38 -19.48 -9.70
C LEU A 282 4.67 -18.75 -8.37
N GLU A 283 4.16 -17.54 -8.22
CA GLU A 283 4.29 -16.76 -6.98
C GLU A 283 3.55 -17.43 -5.81
N MET A 284 2.40 -18.03 -6.08
CA MET A 284 1.66 -18.80 -5.07
C MET A 284 2.42 -20.06 -4.62
N LEU A 285 3.17 -20.71 -5.52
CA LEU A 285 4.01 -21.85 -5.15
C LEU A 285 5.10 -21.45 -4.15
N ALA A 286 5.66 -20.24 -4.22
CA ALA A 286 6.66 -19.75 -3.26
C ALA A 286 6.20 -19.81 -1.80
N VAL A 287 4.90 -19.62 -1.55
CA VAL A 287 4.31 -19.51 -0.21
C VAL A 287 3.52 -20.75 0.21
N THR A 288 3.46 -21.77 -0.63
CA THR A 288 2.68 -22.99 -0.36
C THR A 288 3.52 -24.26 -0.35
N LEU A 289 4.62 -24.33 -1.11
CA LEU A 289 5.43 -25.54 -1.28
C LEU A 289 6.17 -25.94 0.00
N SER A 290 6.70 -24.99 0.78
CA SER A 290 7.39 -25.28 2.04
C SER A 290 6.37 -25.40 3.17
N LYS A 291 6.12 -26.59 3.68
CA LYS A 291 5.16 -26.84 4.76
C LYS A 291 5.52 -26.05 6.03
N ASP A 292 6.80 -26.03 6.40
CA ASP A 292 7.27 -25.38 7.62
C ASP A 292 7.21 -23.84 7.56
N ALA A 293 7.12 -23.29 6.36
CA ALA A 293 6.99 -21.85 6.10
C ALA A 293 5.74 -21.50 5.26
N ARG A 294 4.70 -22.33 5.29
CA ARG A 294 3.48 -22.12 4.51
C ARG A 294 2.65 -20.96 5.05
N ALA A 295 2.15 -20.13 4.14
CA ALA A 295 1.25 -19.03 4.45
C ALA A 295 -0.04 -19.50 5.16
N ARG A 296 -0.52 -18.71 6.13
CA ARG A 296 -1.78 -18.97 6.86
C ARG A 296 -3.01 -18.46 6.13
N ALA A 297 -2.85 -17.42 5.34
CA ALA A 297 -3.89 -16.86 4.50
C ALA A 297 -3.28 -16.40 3.18
N ILE A 298 -3.98 -16.61 2.09
CA ILE A 298 -3.55 -16.19 0.75
C ILE A 298 -4.66 -15.39 0.09
N GLN A 299 -4.28 -14.29 -0.53
CA GLN A 299 -5.07 -13.58 -1.51
C GLN A 299 -4.24 -13.39 -2.77
N LEU A 300 -4.89 -13.50 -3.91
CA LEU A 300 -4.24 -13.35 -5.21
C LEU A 300 -4.78 -12.12 -5.90
N PRO A 301 -3.94 -11.35 -6.62
CA PRO A 301 -4.41 -10.31 -7.51
C PRO A 301 -5.25 -10.93 -8.64
N ALA A 302 -6.08 -10.14 -9.28
CA ALA A 302 -6.70 -10.58 -10.53
C ALA A 302 -5.67 -10.54 -11.67
N TRP A 303 -5.82 -11.40 -12.65
CA TRP A 303 -4.91 -11.48 -13.81
C TRP A 303 -4.80 -10.16 -14.58
N ASN A 304 -5.87 -9.36 -14.54
CA ASN A 304 -6.00 -8.06 -15.21
C ASN A 304 -5.85 -6.85 -14.26
N GLU A 305 -5.31 -7.04 -13.05
CA GLU A 305 -5.16 -5.97 -12.07
C GLU A 305 -4.27 -4.82 -12.57
N ALA A 306 -3.30 -5.12 -13.43
CA ALA A 306 -2.48 -4.11 -14.09
C ALA A 306 -3.25 -3.20 -15.07
N LEU A 307 -4.45 -3.59 -15.49
CA LEU A 307 -5.31 -2.83 -16.40
C LEU A 307 -6.32 -1.93 -15.65
N GLY A 308 -6.58 -2.21 -14.37
CA GLY A 308 -7.53 -1.46 -13.55
C GLY A 308 -8.31 -2.33 -12.56
N LEU A 309 -9.43 -1.83 -12.05
CA LEU A 309 -10.27 -2.52 -11.06
C LEU A 309 -10.89 -3.81 -11.66
N PRO A 310 -10.59 -4.99 -11.09
CA PRO A 310 -11.08 -6.26 -11.62
C PRO A 310 -12.58 -6.45 -11.37
N ARG A 311 -13.24 -7.07 -12.33
CA ARG A 311 -14.65 -7.47 -12.23
C ARG A 311 -14.82 -8.66 -11.25
N PRO A 312 -16.03 -8.94 -10.76
CA PRO A 312 -16.30 -10.09 -9.91
C PRO A 312 -15.93 -11.45 -10.53
N TRP A 313 -15.93 -11.56 -11.88
CA TRP A 313 -15.49 -12.75 -12.59
C TRP A 313 -13.97 -12.95 -12.50
N ASP A 314 -13.22 -11.88 -12.65
CA ASP A 314 -11.75 -11.91 -12.56
C ASP A 314 -11.30 -12.29 -11.14
N GLN A 315 -11.96 -11.75 -10.11
CA GLN A 315 -11.73 -12.12 -8.71
C GLN A 315 -12.09 -13.58 -8.42
N GLN A 316 -13.17 -14.10 -9.04
CA GLN A 316 -13.53 -15.51 -8.91
C GLN A 316 -12.43 -16.41 -9.47
N TRP A 317 -11.79 -16.03 -10.57
CA TRP A 317 -10.68 -16.80 -11.15
C TRP A 317 -9.50 -16.91 -10.19
N SER A 318 -9.11 -15.81 -9.54
CA SER A 318 -8.08 -15.83 -8.49
C SER A 318 -8.41 -16.79 -7.34
N LEU A 319 -9.68 -16.87 -6.94
CA LEU A 319 -10.13 -17.84 -5.94
C LEU A 319 -10.02 -19.29 -6.46
N ARG A 320 -10.37 -19.53 -7.74
CA ARG A 320 -10.30 -20.88 -8.35
C ARG A 320 -8.84 -21.37 -8.45
N ILE A 321 -7.87 -20.50 -8.75
CA ILE A 321 -6.45 -20.87 -8.75
C ILE A 321 -6.06 -21.45 -7.38
N GLN A 322 -6.47 -20.83 -6.28
CA GLN A 322 -6.19 -21.34 -4.94
C GLN A 322 -6.86 -22.69 -4.67
N GLN A 323 -8.13 -22.83 -5.06
CA GLN A 323 -8.89 -24.07 -4.86
C GLN A 323 -8.31 -25.23 -5.66
N VAL A 324 -7.94 -25.02 -6.93
CA VAL A 324 -7.25 -26.04 -7.75
C VAL A 324 -5.98 -26.52 -7.08
N LEU A 325 -5.13 -25.60 -6.61
CA LEU A 325 -3.89 -25.99 -5.93
C LEU A 325 -4.15 -26.73 -4.62
N ALA A 326 -5.12 -26.27 -3.84
CA ALA A 326 -5.42 -26.88 -2.53
C ALA A 326 -6.19 -28.21 -2.64
N GLU A 327 -7.05 -28.39 -3.62
CA GLU A 327 -8.01 -29.52 -3.65
C GLU A 327 -7.68 -30.58 -4.70
N GLU A 328 -7.11 -30.19 -5.85
CA GLU A 328 -6.82 -31.12 -6.94
C GLU A 328 -5.36 -31.65 -6.92
N THR A 329 -4.45 -30.96 -6.20
CA THR A 329 -3.06 -31.42 -6.07
C THR A 329 -2.85 -32.20 -4.78
N ASP A 330 -1.72 -32.90 -4.70
CA ASP A 330 -1.25 -33.63 -3.51
C ASP A 330 -0.44 -32.79 -2.52
N LEU A 331 -0.37 -31.47 -2.72
CA LEU A 331 0.45 -30.53 -1.94
C LEU A 331 0.24 -30.63 -0.42
N LEU A 332 -0.99 -30.90 0.02
CA LEU A 332 -1.34 -30.99 1.44
C LEU A 332 -1.24 -32.39 2.03
N GLU A 333 -0.63 -33.33 1.30
CA GLU A 333 -0.51 -34.74 1.70
C GLU A 333 0.89 -35.12 2.20
N TYR A 334 1.89 -34.28 1.91
CA TYR A 334 3.30 -34.56 2.23
C TYR A 334 3.84 -33.63 3.33
N ASP A 335 4.87 -34.10 4.02
CA ASP A 335 5.71 -33.27 4.89
C ASP A 335 6.54 -32.31 4.06
N ASP A 336 7.38 -31.48 4.70
CA ASP A 336 8.17 -30.49 4.00
C ASP A 336 9.14 -31.16 3.02
N ILE A 337 8.86 -31.02 1.71
CA ILE A 337 9.64 -31.68 0.64
C ILE A 337 11.03 -31.08 0.44
N PHE A 338 11.34 -29.95 1.09
CA PHE A 338 12.63 -29.27 1.05
C PHE A 338 13.49 -29.51 2.29
N ALA A 339 13.00 -30.27 3.26
CA ALA A 339 13.78 -30.63 4.45
C ALA A 339 15.08 -31.37 4.05
N GLY A 340 16.23 -30.86 4.50
CA GLY A 340 17.54 -31.41 4.16
C GLY A 340 18.06 -31.03 2.76
N SER A 341 17.40 -30.13 2.05
CA SER A 341 17.92 -29.60 0.77
C SER A 341 19.04 -28.59 1.02
N HIS A 342 20.29 -29.01 0.81
CA HIS A 342 21.46 -28.13 0.99
C HIS A 342 21.42 -26.86 0.13
N VAL A 343 20.72 -26.88 -1.01
CA VAL A 343 20.54 -25.70 -1.86
C VAL A 343 19.62 -24.68 -1.19
N ILE A 344 18.47 -25.15 -0.68
CA ILE A 344 17.50 -24.26 0.01
C ILE A 344 18.08 -23.77 1.34
N GLU A 345 18.73 -24.63 2.12
CA GLU A 345 19.39 -24.26 3.39
C GLU A 345 20.48 -23.21 3.14
N GLY A 346 21.34 -23.39 2.13
CA GLY A 346 22.36 -22.41 1.78
C GLY A 346 21.79 -21.07 1.27
N LEU A 347 20.63 -21.06 0.62
CA LEU A 347 19.91 -19.85 0.28
C LEU A 347 19.36 -19.14 1.53
N VAL A 348 18.76 -19.89 2.44
CA VAL A 348 18.23 -19.38 3.72
C VAL A 348 19.35 -18.75 4.55
N ASP A 349 20.47 -19.49 4.76
CA ASP A 349 21.61 -19.00 5.54
C ASP A 349 22.17 -17.68 5.01
N ARG A 350 22.27 -17.55 3.67
CA ARG A 350 22.70 -16.31 3.03
C ARG A 350 21.73 -15.15 3.28
N LEU A 351 20.42 -15.39 3.10
CA LEU A 351 19.41 -14.36 3.34
C LEU A 351 19.37 -13.93 4.80
N VAL A 352 19.46 -14.89 5.73
CA VAL A 352 19.50 -14.63 7.18
C VAL A 352 20.74 -13.79 7.54
N GLY A 353 21.93 -14.16 7.03
CA GLY A 353 23.16 -13.41 7.29
C GLY A 353 23.05 -11.97 6.82
N GLN A 354 22.69 -11.76 5.54
CA GLN A 354 22.56 -10.42 4.97
C GLN A 354 21.45 -9.58 5.64
N ALA A 355 20.33 -10.20 6.00
CA ALA A 355 19.25 -9.49 6.68
C ALA A 355 19.66 -9.06 8.10
N ARG A 356 20.45 -9.88 8.82
CA ARG A 356 21.01 -9.49 10.13
C ARG A 356 21.98 -8.32 10.04
N ASP A 357 22.83 -8.28 9.03
CA ASP A 357 23.76 -7.16 8.80
C ASP A 357 22.98 -5.85 8.58
N GLU A 358 21.91 -5.90 7.77
CA GLU A 358 21.05 -4.73 7.54
C GLU A 358 20.26 -4.34 8.80
N MET A 359 19.72 -5.31 9.55
CA MET A 359 19.06 -5.05 10.84
C MET A 359 20.02 -4.42 11.86
N ALA A 360 21.29 -4.84 11.88
CA ALA A 360 22.32 -4.25 12.74
C ALA A 360 22.59 -2.79 12.36
N SER A 361 22.71 -2.50 11.06
CA SER A 361 22.86 -1.14 10.57
C SER A 361 21.70 -0.22 10.99
N ILE A 362 20.47 -0.71 10.91
CA ILE A 362 19.28 0.02 11.37
C ILE A 362 19.31 0.22 12.89
N ALA A 363 19.71 -0.80 13.64
CA ALA A 363 19.82 -0.71 15.10
C ALA A 363 20.88 0.31 15.55
N GLU A 364 22.03 0.39 14.86
CA GLU A 364 23.08 1.38 15.11
C GLU A 364 22.61 2.83 14.86
N MET A 365 21.65 3.03 13.95
CA MET A 365 21.01 4.34 13.72
C MET A 365 20.01 4.72 14.82
N GLY A 366 19.69 3.83 15.75
CA GLY A 366 18.66 4.04 16.78
C GLY A 366 17.34 3.33 16.51
N GLY A 367 17.32 2.37 15.58
CA GLY A 367 16.15 1.55 15.24
C GLY A 367 15.34 2.08 14.05
N ALA A 368 14.22 1.41 13.76
CA ALA A 368 13.43 1.67 12.56
C ALA A 368 12.89 3.11 12.50
N VAL A 369 12.48 3.71 13.61
CA VAL A 369 11.97 5.09 13.65
C VAL A 369 13.06 6.08 13.22
N ALA A 370 14.25 5.99 13.81
CA ALA A 370 15.36 6.87 13.46
C ALA A 370 15.82 6.67 12.00
N ALA A 371 15.81 5.43 11.51
CA ALA A 371 16.14 5.11 10.13
C ALA A 371 15.11 5.65 9.12
N ILE A 372 13.83 5.81 9.53
CA ILE A 372 12.80 6.50 8.74
C ILE A 372 13.02 8.01 8.76
N GLU A 373 13.16 8.60 9.93
CA GLU A 373 13.31 10.05 10.10
C GLU A 373 14.57 10.59 9.41
N SER A 374 15.66 9.82 9.40
CA SER A 374 16.86 10.13 8.62
C SER A 374 16.70 9.96 7.11
N GLY A 375 15.62 9.31 6.64
CA GLY A 375 15.39 8.96 5.25
C GLY A 375 16.21 7.77 4.74
N TYR A 376 16.97 7.08 5.60
CA TYR A 376 17.80 5.95 5.20
C TYR A 376 16.99 4.83 4.53
N MET A 377 16.01 4.27 5.23
CA MET A 377 15.23 3.15 4.68
C MET A 377 14.54 3.53 3.37
N LYS A 378 14.01 4.76 3.27
CA LYS A 378 13.37 5.24 2.05
C LYS A 378 14.35 5.36 0.89
N SER A 379 15.56 5.88 1.13
CA SER A 379 16.58 6.00 0.09
C SER A 379 17.04 4.63 -0.43
N GLN A 380 17.13 3.62 0.45
CA GLN A 380 17.46 2.24 0.06
C GLN A 380 16.39 1.64 -0.87
N LEU A 381 15.10 1.87 -0.61
CA LEU A 381 14.02 1.41 -1.47
C LEU A 381 14.06 2.09 -2.84
N VAL A 382 14.24 3.42 -2.88
CA VAL A 382 14.34 4.19 -4.13
C VAL A 382 15.51 3.71 -4.97
N GLN A 383 16.67 3.47 -4.34
CA GLN A 383 17.86 2.96 -4.99
C GLN A 383 17.64 1.56 -5.59
N ALA A 384 17.14 0.62 -4.79
CA ALA A 384 16.90 -0.76 -5.23
C ALA A 384 15.88 -0.82 -6.38
N HIS A 385 14.85 0.01 -6.36
CA HIS A 385 13.90 0.12 -7.44
C HIS A 385 14.55 0.68 -8.72
N ALA A 386 15.37 1.71 -8.61
CA ALA A 386 16.08 2.27 -9.76
C ALA A 386 17.03 1.26 -10.40
N GLU A 387 17.76 0.47 -9.60
CA GLU A 387 18.61 -0.62 -10.07
C GLU A 387 17.83 -1.72 -10.77
N ARG A 388 16.66 -2.11 -10.22
CA ARG A 388 15.77 -3.08 -10.87
C ARG A 388 15.31 -2.58 -12.25
N ARG A 389 14.90 -1.31 -12.34
CA ARG A 389 14.50 -0.72 -13.63
C ARG A 389 15.64 -0.72 -14.63
N ALA A 390 16.84 -0.34 -14.23
CA ALA A 390 18.02 -0.36 -15.09
C ALA A 390 18.29 -1.76 -15.65
N ARG A 391 18.13 -2.83 -14.85
CA ARG A 391 18.27 -4.21 -15.34
C ARG A 391 17.17 -4.61 -16.33
N VAL A 392 15.95 -4.11 -16.15
CA VAL A 392 14.85 -4.35 -17.12
C VAL A 392 15.12 -3.59 -18.43
N GLU A 393 15.48 -2.30 -18.33
CA GLU A 393 15.78 -1.45 -19.49
C GLU A 393 16.96 -2.00 -20.31
N SER A 394 18.02 -2.50 -19.66
CA SER A 394 19.17 -3.11 -20.32
C SER A 394 18.91 -4.53 -20.89
N GLY A 395 17.78 -5.15 -20.55
CA GLY A 395 17.47 -6.53 -20.92
C GLY A 395 18.20 -7.59 -20.10
N GLU A 396 18.96 -7.21 -19.07
CA GLU A 396 19.55 -8.14 -18.10
C GLU A 396 18.47 -8.90 -17.32
N GLN A 397 17.42 -8.20 -16.90
CA GLN A 397 16.23 -8.81 -16.35
C GLN A 397 15.14 -8.90 -17.42
N VAL A 398 14.82 -10.13 -17.82
CA VAL A 398 13.79 -10.39 -18.85
C VAL A 398 12.40 -10.35 -18.21
N ILE A 399 11.49 -9.63 -18.87
CA ILE A 399 10.06 -9.67 -18.63
C ILE A 399 9.38 -9.99 -19.97
N VAL A 400 8.78 -11.17 -20.06
CA VAL A 400 8.09 -11.64 -21.27
C VAL A 400 6.94 -10.71 -21.61
N GLY A 401 6.87 -10.31 -22.88
CA GLY A 401 5.90 -9.36 -23.39
C GLY A 401 6.32 -7.90 -23.26
N VAL A 402 7.30 -7.58 -22.39
CA VAL A 402 7.76 -6.20 -22.13
C VAL A 402 9.07 -5.91 -22.85
N ASN A 403 10.14 -6.66 -22.54
CA ASN A 403 11.46 -6.45 -23.16
C ASN A 403 11.99 -7.67 -23.94
N ARG A 404 11.21 -8.76 -23.99
CA ARG A 404 11.48 -9.96 -24.79
C ARG A 404 10.15 -10.65 -25.15
N HIS A 405 10.09 -11.27 -26.33
CA HIS A 405 8.88 -11.93 -26.86
C HIS A 405 7.69 -10.97 -26.92
N VAL A 406 7.91 -9.81 -27.53
CA VAL A 406 6.97 -8.70 -27.59
C VAL A 406 5.90 -8.86 -28.68
N GLU A 407 6.13 -9.75 -29.67
CA GLU A 407 5.14 -10.09 -30.69
C GLU A 407 3.95 -10.78 -30.02
N THR A 408 2.75 -10.36 -30.38
CA THR A 408 1.52 -10.89 -29.81
C THR A 408 0.40 -10.95 -30.84
N GLU A 409 -0.47 -11.95 -30.72
CA GLU A 409 -1.77 -11.95 -31.39
C GLU A 409 -2.78 -11.13 -30.59
N PRO A 410 -3.83 -10.58 -31.23
CA PRO A 410 -4.87 -9.88 -30.52
C PRO A 410 -5.53 -10.74 -29.45
N ASN A 411 -5.53 -10.28 -28.21
CA ASN A 411 -6.13 -11.00 -27.09
C ASN A 411 -7.65 -10.80 -27.07
N PRO A 412 -8.47 -11.84 -27.30
CA PRO A 412 -9.93 -11.71 -27.33
C PRO A 412 -10.52 -11.35 -25.97
N MET A 413 -9.82 -11.58 -24.85
CA MET A 413 -10.25 -11.17 -23.52
C MET A 413 -10.17 -9.66 -23.31
N LEU A 414 -9.42 -8.96 -24.16
CA LEU A 414 -9.25 -7.50 -24.15
C LEU A 414 -10.08 -6.80 -25.24
N ALA A 415 -10.84 -7.55 -26.03
CA ALA A 415 -11.64 -6.99 -27.13
C ALA A 415 -12.70 -5.98 -26.67
N ASP A 416 -13.05 -5.99 -25.38
CA ASP A 416 -13.94 -5.04 -24.73
C ASP A 416 -13.31 -4.57 -23.40
N LEU A 417 -12.25 -3.78 -23.49
CA LEU A 417 -11.49 -3.25 -22.35
C LEU A 417 -12.36 -2.40 -21.41
N ASP A 418 -13.30 -1.62 -21.96
CA ASP A 418 -14.20 -0.78 -21.17
C ASP A 418 -15.14 -1.64 -20.30
N ALA A 419 -15.52 -2.84 -20.78
CA ALA A 419 -16.27 -3.82 -19.99
C ALA A 419 -15.37 -4.66 -19.05
N ALA A 420 -14.05 -4.63 -19.22
CA ALA A 420 -13.10 -5.40 -18.42
C ALA A 420 -12.67 -4.69 -17.12
N ILE A 421 -13.00 -3.41 -16.97
CA ILE A 421 -12.64 -2.58 -15.82
C ILE A 421 -13.92 -2.12 -15.13
N GLN A 422 -13.96 -2.29 -13.79
CA GLN A 422 -15.07 -1.78 -13.01
C GLN A 422 -14.94 -0.27 -12.81
N VAL A 423 -15.98 0.47 -13.15
CA VAL A 423 -16.08 1.92 -12.92
C VAL A 423 -16.98 2.17 -11.72
N VAL A 424 -16.53 2.99 -10.77
CA VAL A 424 -17.36 3.44 -9.65
C VAL A 424 -18.25 4.57 -10.11
N ASP A 425 -19.55 4.49 -9.77
CA ASP A 425 -20.52 5.52 -10.13
C ASP A 425 -20.17 6.86 -9.46
N ALA A 426 -20.26 7.95 -10.22
CA ALA A 426 -20.01 9.29 -9.71
C ALA A 426 -21.00 9.72 -8.60
N GLU A 427 -22.16 9.10 -8.53
CA GLU A 427 -23.15 9.36 -7.48
C GLU A 427 -22.71 8.84 -6.09
N VAL A 428 -21.80 7.86 -6.02
CA VAL A 428 -21.35 7.27 -4.76
C VAL A 428 -20.78 8.33 -3.81
N ALA A 429 -19.96 9.23 -4.32
CA ALA A 429 -19.39 10.31 -3.51
C ALA A 429 -20.48 11.26 -2.98
N THR A 430 -21.46 11.60 -3.82
CA THR A 430 -22.61 12.46 -3.43
C THR A 430 -23.42 11.78 -2.33
N GLN A 431 -23.74 10.50 -2.50
CA GLN A 431 -24.50 9.73 -1.51
C GLN A 431 -23.74 9.59 -0.18
N ALA A 432 -22.44 9.36 -0.20
CA ALA A 432 -21.61 9.28 1.00
C ALA A 432 -21.55 10.66 1.73
N ILE A 433 -21.47 11.76 1.00
CA ILE A 433 -21.52 13.13 1.57
C ILE A 433 -22.87 13.39 2.22
N GLU A 434 -23.96 13.05 1.55
CA GLU A 434 -25.31 13.21 2.10
C GLU A 434 -25.52 12.33 3.34
N SER A 435 -25.03 11.09 3.31
CA SER A 435 -25.11 10.16 4.44
C SER A 435 -24.40 10.68 5.68
N VAL A 436 -23.15 11.12 5.58
CA VAL A 436 -22.40 11.63 6.75
C VAL A 436 -23.00 12.90 7.31
N ARG A 437 -23.55 13.77 6.48
CA ARG A 437 -24.28 14.97 6.92
C ARG A 437 -25.57 14.63 7.65
N ALA A 438 -26.34 13.68 7.12
CA ALA A 438 -27.56 13.18 7.77
C ALA A 438 -27.25 12.49 9.11
N TRP A 439 -26.15 11.71 9.17
CA TRP A 439 -25.69 11.08 10.41
C TRP A 439 -25.39 12.10 11.49
N ARG A 440 -24.58 13.12 11.19
CA ARG A 440 -24.29 14.23 12.14
C ARG A 440 -25.54 15.00 12.58
N ALA A 441 -26.51 15.19 11.68
CA ALA A 441 -27.75 15.89 11.99
C ALA A 441 -28.71 15.10 12.89
N GLN A 442 -28.60 13.76 12.92
CA GLN A 442 -29.51 12.88 13.66
C GLN A 442 -28.95 12.36 14.98
N ARG A 443 -27.62 12.38 15.16
CA ARG A 443 -26.96 11.89 16.39
C ARG A 443 -27.20 12.83 17.58
N ASP A 444 -26.95 12.32 18.77
CA ASP A 444 -26.83 13.15 19.97
C ASP A 444 -25.50 13.94 19.95
N GLU A 445 -25.57 15.19 19.51
CA GLU A 445 -24.40 16.06 19.39
C GLU A 445 -23.69 16.30 20.73
N SER A 446 -24.45 16.36 21.85
CA SER A 446 -23.87 16.56 23.19
C SER A 446 -23.05 15.34 23.61
N ALA A 447 -23.55 14.14 23.32
CA ALA A 447 -22.80 12.89 23.57
C ALA A 447 -21.55 12.80 22.69
N ALA A 448 -21.64 13.15 21.41
CA ALA A 448 -20.51 13.15 20.50
C ALA A 448 -19.40 14.13 20.95
N GLN A 449 -19.77 15.36 21.33
CA GLN A 449 -18.81 16.35 21.82
C GLN A 449 -18.17 15.93 23.15
N ALA A 450 -18.93 15.33 24.07
CA ALA A 450 -18.40 14.81 25.34
C ALA A 450 -17.38 13.66 25.09
N ALA A 451 -17.65 12.78 24.13
CA ALA A 451 -16.74 11.69 23.76
C ALA A 451 -15.45 12.22 23.12
N LEU A 452 -15.54 13.20 22.22
CA LEU A 452 -14.36 13.86 21.62
C LEU A 452 -13.53 14.61 22.65
N GLU A 453 -14.18 15.27 23.64
CA GLU A 453 -13.48 15.93 24.74
C GLU A 453 -12.73 14.93 25.62
N ARG A 454 -13.32 13.77 25.90
CA ARG A 454 -12.66 12.66 26.59
C ARG A 454 -11.46 12.15 25.77
N LEU A 455 -11.64 11.88 24.49
CA LEU A 455 -10.55 11.46 23.60
C LEU A 455 -9.38 12.45 23.63
N ARG A 456 -9.69 13.74 23.60
CA ARG A 456 -8.68 14.80 23.69
C ARG A 456 -7.95 14.79 25.04
N ALA A 457 -8.67 14.69 26.13
CA ALA A 457 -8.10 14.66 27.47
C ALA A 457 -7.20 13.43 27.69
N ASP A 458 -7.65 12.24 27.26
CA ASP A 458 -6.90 11.00 27.37
C ASP A 458 -5.64 11.03 26.49
N ALA A 459 -5.72 11.63 25.29
CA ALA A 459 -4.57 11.82 24.43
C ALA A 459 -3.48 12.72 25.03
N GLN A 460 -3.89 13.79 25.73
CA GLN A 460 -2.98 14.71 26.41
C GLN A 460 -2.40 14.14 27.71
N ALA A 461 -3.15 13.26 28.38
CA ALA A 461 -2.75 12.64 29.65
C ALA A 461 -1.98 11.32 29.49
N ASP A 462 -1.66 10.95 28.27
CA ASP A 462 -0.98 9.67 27.92
C ASP A 462 -1.72 8.42 28.43
N VAL A 463 -3.05 8.46 28.44
CA VAL A 463 -3.92 7.33 28.75
C VAL A 463 -4.20 6.53 27.50
N ASN A 464 -4.42 5.20 27.60
CA ASN A 464 -4.80 4.35 26.50
C ASN A 464 -6.08 4.84 25.81
N LEU A 465 -5.98 5.09 24.49
CA LEU A 465 -7.03 5.75 23.71
C LEU A 465 -8.15 4.81 23.21
N MET A 466 -8.02 3.49 23.45
CA MET A 466 -8.98 2.54 22.92
C MET A 466 -10.37 2.69 23.54
N ALA A 467 -10.44 2.89 24.87
CA ALA A 467 -11.72 3.10 25.56
C ALA A 467 -12.42 4.39 25.10
N ALA A 468 -11.67 5.50 24.95
CA ALA A 468 -12.23 6.75 24.45
C ALA A 468 -12.68 6.63 22.98
N SER A 469 -11.97 5.84 22.15
CA SER A 469 -12.36 5.57 20.77
C SER A 469 -13.65 4.74 20.68
N LEU A 470 -13.84 3.75 21.56
CA LEU A 470 -15.09 2.98 21.66
C LEU A 470 -16.27 3.88 22.06
N ASP A 471 -16.06 4.81 23.01
CA ASP A 471 -17.08 5.77 23.41
C ASP A 471 -17.41 6.76 22.28
N CYS A 472 -16.42 7.20 21.52
CA CYS A 472 -16.64 8.00 20.31
C CYS A 472 -17.49 7.25 19.28
N ALA A 473 -17.21 5.97 19.05
CA ALA A 473 -17.98 5.14 18.13
C ALA A 473 -19.46 5.01 18.57
N ARG A 474 -19.71 4.72 19.86
CA ARG A 474 -21.07 4.63 20.43
C ARG A 474 -21.81 5.97 20.38
N ALA A 475 -21.09 7.08 20.55
CA ALA A 475 -21.67 8.43 20.50
C ALA A 475 -21.91 8.94 19.06
N GLY A 476 -21.56 8.17 18.03
CA GLY A 476 -21.77 8.55 16.64
C GLY A 476 -20.77 9.57 16.09
N VAL A 477 -19.59 9.66 16.66
CA VAL A 477 -18.47 10.44 16.11
C VAL A 477 -18.10 9.91 14.73
N THR A 478 -17.66 10.79 13.84
CA THR A 478 -17.22 10.39 12.49
C THR A 478 -15.71 10.15 12.40
N THR A 479 -15.28 9.49 11.34
CA THR A 479 -13.86 9.20 11.05
C THR A 479 -13.03 10.49 11.02
N GLY A 480 -13.53 11.54 10.35
CA GLY A 480 -12.86 12.83 10.29
C GLY A 480 -12.79 13.52 11.65
N GLU A 481 -13.86 13.53 12.42
CA GLU A 481 -13.88 14.16 13.75
C GLU A 481 -12.92 13.50 14.74
N TRP A 482 -12.86 12.15 14.75
CA TRP A 482 -11.90 11.40 15.55
C TRP A 482 -10.45 11.76 15.16
N ALA A 483 -10.15 11.70 13.86
CA ALA A 483 -8.82 11.98 13.35
C ALA A 483 -8.42 13.44 13.56
N ASP A 484 -9.31 14.40 13.33
CA ASP A 484 -9.04 15.83 13.52
C ASP A 484 -8.79 16.20 14.99
N THR A 485 -9.47 15.53 15.91
CA THR A 485 -9.21 15.68 17.34
C THR A 485 -7.77 15.30 17.67
N LEU A 486 -7.29 14.18 17.12
CA LEU A 486 -5.91 13.72 17.33
C LEU A 486 -4.89 14.51 16.50
N ARG A 487 -5.23 15.02 15.30
CA ARG A 487 -4.36 15.92 14.51
C ARG A 487 -3.99 17.19 15.29
N ARG A 488 -4.94 17.75 16.02
CA ARG A 488 -4.69 18.95 16.84
C ARG A 488 -3.73 18.71 18.01
N ILE A 489 -3.57 17.47 18.45
CA ILE A 489 -2.71 17.10 19.58
C ILE A 489 -1.35 16.60 19.09
N PHE A 490 -1.35 15.68 18.14
CA PHE A 490 -0.16 14.98 17.66
C PHE A 490 0.52 15.68 16.49
N GLY A 491 -0.19 16.58 15.81
CA GLY A 491 0.25 17.18 14.57
C GLY A 491 0.17 16.23 13.37
N GLU A 492 0.41 16.78 12.19
CA GLU A 492 0.55 16.01 10.96
C GLU A 492 2.03 15.82 10.63
N TYR A 493 2.33 14.77 9.87
CA TYR A 493 3.69 14.41 9.49
C TYR A 493 3.87 14.31 7.97
N ARG A 494 5.06 14.66 7.49
CA ARG A 494 5.52 14.39 6.12
C ARG A 494 6.83 13.63 6.17
N ALA A 495 6.81 12.40 5.68
CA ALA A 495 7.99 11.55 5.64
C ALA A 495 9.02 12.03 4.59
N PRO A 496 10.31 11.76 4.80
CA PRO A 496 11.36 12.02 3.80
C PRO A 496 11.07 11.28 2.48
N THR A 497 11.38 11.93 1.35
CA THR A 497 11.09 11.37 0.02
C THR A 497 12.16 10.40 -0.49
N GLY A 498 13.38 10.45 0.07
CA GLY A 498 14.51 9.60 -0.33
C GLY A 498 15.14 9.92 -1.69
N VAL A 499 14.55 10.81 -2.49
CA VAL A 499 15.01 11.12 -3.86
C VAL A 499 16.35 11.83 -3.89
N THR A 500 16.59 12.74 -2.96
CA THR A 500 17.85 13.53 -2.89
C THR A 500 19.05 12.71 -2.43
N ALA A 501 18.82 11.68 -1.62
CA ALA A 501 19.87 10.82 -1.07
C ALA A 501 20.21 9.63 -2.00
N SER A 502 19.37 9.32 -3.01
CA SER A 502 19.65 8.23 -3.93
C SER A 502 20.82 8.59 -4.86
N ILE A 503 21.80 7.69 -4.94
CA ILE A 503 22.92 7.80 -5.89
C ILE A 503 22.36 7.48 -7.29
N ALA A 504 22.87 8.14 -8.34
CA ALA A 504 22.49 7.83 -9.72
C ALA A 504 22.69 6.32 -9.99
N ALA A 505 21.60 5.61 -10.21
CA ALA A 505 21.65 4.18 -10.48
C ALA A 505 22.00 3.93 -11.94
N GLY A 506 23.17 3.38 -12.18
CA GLY A 506 23.52 2.77 -13.44
C GLY A 506 24.49 3.54 -14.33
N VAL A 507 25.12 2.79 -15.22
CA VAL A 507 25.93 3.31 -16.31
C VAL A 507 25.03 4.19 -17.20
N ALA A 508 25.43 5.44 -17.42
CA ALA A 508 24.72 6.30 -18.36
C ALA A 508 24.69 5.60 -19.73
N SER A 509 23.50 5.21 -20.16
CA SER A 509 23.34 4.72 -21.53
C SER A 509 23.64 5.86 -22.51
N ASP A 510 24.05 5.52 -23.74
CA ASP A 510 24.26 6.53 -24.77
C ASP A 510 22.99 7.36 -24.99
N GLU A 511 21.82 6.72 -24.89
CA GLU A 511 20.51 7.37 -24.99
C GLU A 511 20.26 8.39 -23.87
N LEU A 512 20.52 8.02 -22.60
CA LEU A 512 20.38 8.95 -21.48
C LEU A 512 21.37 10.12 -21.60
N SER A 513 22.57 9.86 -22.09
CA SER A 513 23.58 10.88 -22.33
C SER A 513 23.13 11.87 -23.41
N ALA A 514 22.54 11.36 -24.50
CA ALA A 514 21.97 12.19 -25.57
C ALA A 514 20.81 13.06 -25.06
N VAL A 515 19.91 12.50 -24.26
CA VAL A 515 18.79 13.28 -23.65
C VAL A 515 19.36 14.36 -22.72
N ARG A 516 20.39 14.04 -21.91
CA ARG A 516 21.03 15.01 -21.01
C ARG A 516 21.66 16.17 -21.77
N GLU A 517 22.39 15.89 -22.85
CA GLU A 517 22.97 16.91 -23.72
C GLU A 517 21.88 17.79 -24.34
N ALA A 518 20.77 17.19 -24.79
CA ALA A 518 19.64 17.93 -25.36
C ALA A 518 18.94 18.82 -24.31
N VAL A 519 18.77 18.35 -23.06
CA VAL A 519 18.25 19.14 -21.93
C VAL A 519 19.15 20.35 -21.66
N GLN A 520 20.48 20.13 -21.58
CA GLN A 520 21.45 21.20 -21.36
C GLN A 520 21.47 22.22 -22.51
N ALA A 521 21.44 21.75 -23.77
CA ALA A 521 21.39 22.62 -24.94
C ALA A 521 20.11 23.46 -24.97
N THR A 522 18.96 22.88 -24.58
CA THR A 522 17.69 23.59 -24.50
C THR A 522 17.72 24.64 -23.40
N GLY A 523 18.24 24.29 -22.21
CA GLY A 523 18.43 25.26 -21.13
C GLY A 523 19.35 26.41 -21.51
N ALA A 524 20.46 26.13 -22.21
CA ALA A 524 21.36 27.16 -22.74
C ALA A 524 20.66 28.08 -23.74
N ALA A 525 19.83 27.55 -24.63
CA ALA A 525 19.05 28.34 -25.60
C ALA A 525 18.01 29.24 -24.92
N LEU A 526 17.44 28.82 -23.80
CA LEU A 526 16.47 29.58 -23.01
C LEU A 526 17.12 30.49 -21.96
N GLY A 527 18.44 30.35 -21.72
CA GLY A 527 19.18 31.12 -20.71
C GLY A 527 18.91 30.72 -19.28
N THR A 528 18.34 29.52 -19.04
CA THR A 528 18.02 28.98 -17.71
C THR A 528 18.27 27.47 -17.64
N ARG A 529 18.27 26.89 -16.42
CA ARG A 529 18.16 25.45 -16.27
C ARG A 529 16.69 25.05 -16.34
N LEU A 530 16.42 23.95 -17.04
CA LEU A 530 15.04 23.42 -17.08
C LEU A 530 14.66 22.82 -15.74
N ARG A 531 13.57 23.28 -15.14
CA ARG A 531 13.03 22.86 -13.85
C ARG A 531 11.82 21.98 -14.04
N PHE A 532 11.82 20.85 -13.33
CA PHE A 532 10.76 19.85 -13.39
C PHE A 532 10.17 19.61 -11.98
N LEU A 533 8.97 20.10 -11.74
CA LEU A 533 8.19 19.78 -10.55
C LEU A 533 7.49 18.44 -10.74
N VAL A 534 7.85 17.45 -9.92
CA VAL A 534 7.11 16.19 -9.83
C VAL A 534 6.12 16.29 -8.66
N ALA A 535 4.84 16.07 -8.91
CA ALA A 535 3.77 16.31 -7.96
C ALA A 535 2.78 15.14 -7.88
N LYS A 536 2.22 14.91 -6.68
CA LYS A 536 1.14 13.96 -6.44
C LYS A 536 -0.03 14.65 -5.74
N PRO A 537 -1.06 15.06 -6.49
CA PRO A 537 -2.28 15.61 -5.89
C PRO A 537 -3.16 14.53 -5.26
N GLY A 538 -4.00 14.93 -4.30
CA GLY A 538 -4.97 14.08 -3.66
C GLY A 538 -4.39 13.18 -2.57
N LEU A 539 -5.15 12.19 -2.15
CA LEU A 539 -4.81 11.31 -1.02
C LEU A 539 -3.98 10.08 -1.41
N ASP A 540 -3.78 9.82 -2.71
CA ASP A 540 -2.98 8.69 -3.18
C ASP A 540 -1.52 8.81 -2.71
N GLY A 541 -1.10 7.91 -1.87
CA GLY A 541 0.23 7.88 -1.28
C GLY A 541 1.26 7.01 -2.01
N HIS A 542 0.88 6.29 -3.07
CA HIS A 542 1.82 5.44 -3.83
C HIS A 542 2.84 6.31 -4.58
N SER A 543 3.98 6.57 -3.94
CA SER A 543 4.99 7.51 -4.43
C SER A 543 6.00 6.93 -5.42
N ASN A 544 6.06 5.59 -5.56
CA ASN A 544 7.13 4.90 -6.29
C ASN A 544 7.31 5.40 -7.74
N GLY A 545 6.22 5.55 -8.49
CA GLY A 545 6.26 6.05 -9.87
C GLY A 545 6.79 7.49 -9.94
N ALA A 546 6.31 8.37 -9.06
CA ALA A 546 6.75 9.75 -8.98
C ALA A 546 8.25 9.85 -8.62
N GLU A 547 8.70 9.05 -7.65
CA GLU A 547 10.09 8.99 -7.21
C GLU A 547 11.02 8.54 -8.35
N GLN A 548 10.64 7.49 -9.10
CA GLN A 548 11.43 7.01 -10.22
C GLN A 548 11.50 8.04 -11.36
N ILE A 549 10.42 8.75 -11.64
CA ILE A 549 10.41 9.85 -12.61
C ILE A 549 11.29 11.01 -12.11
N ALA A 550 11.22 11.37 -10.83
CA ALA A 550 12.07 12.41 -10.24
C ALA A 550 13.57 12.06 -10.34
N VAL A 551 13.94 10.80 -10.02
CA VAL A 551 15.32 10.32 -10.17
C VAL A 551 15.76 10.38 -11.64
N ARG A 552 14.93 9.86 -12.56
CA ARG A 552 15.29 9.86 -14.00
C ARG A 552 15.36 11.26 -14.59
N ALA A 553 14.47 12.19 -14.22
CA ALA A 553 14.53 13.59 -14.65
C ALA A 553 15.81 14.27 -14.19
N ARG A 554 16.23 14.04 -12.94
CA ARG A 554 17.52 14.52 -12.42
C ARG A 554 18.69 13.94 -13.24
N ASP A 555 18.68 12.65 -13.50
CA ASP A 555 19.73 11.96 -14.25
C ASP A 555 19.78 12.41 -15.74
N ALA A 556 18.62 12.82 -16.28
CA ALA A 556 18.51 13.45 -17.60
C ALA A 556 18.91 14.94 -17.62
N GLY A 557 19.27 15.53 -16.47
CA GLY A 557 19.82 16.89 -16.40
C GLY A 557 18.83 17.99 -16.07
N PHE A 558 17.57 17.67 -15.77
CA PHE A 558 16.61 18.64 -15.20
C PHE A 558 16.97 18.99 -13.76
N GLU A 559 16.68 20.22 -13.34
CA GLU A 559 16.59 20.60 -11.94
C GLU A 559 15.24 20.14 -11.40
N VAL A 560 15.24 19.16 -10.48
CA VAL A 560 14.03 18.49 -10.03
C VAL A 560 13.55 19.05 -8.70
N VAL A 561 12.28 19.44 -8.65
CA VAL A 561 11.55 19.79 -7.43
C VAL A 561 10.58 18.65 -7.14
N TYR A 562 10.67 18.03 -5.96
CA TYR A 562 9.76 16.98 -5.53
C TYR A 562 9.31 17.20 -4.09
N GLN A 563 8.05 17.57 -3.91
CA GLN A 563 7.48 17.91 -2.60
C GLN A 563 6.82 16.71 -1.89
N GLY A 564 6.88 15.52 -2.48
CA GLY A 564 6.27 14.31 -1.92
C GLY A 564 4.82 14.12 -2.36
N ILE A 565 3.99 13.64 -1.45
CA ILE A 565 2.63 13.16 -1.69
C ILE A 565 1.57 14.02 -0.99
N ARG A 566 0.31 13.81 -1.33
CA ARG A 566 -0.88 14.42 -0.72
C ARG A 566 -0.88 15.94 -0.79
N LEU A 567 -0.60 16.45 -1.98
CA LEU A 567 -0.65 17.87 -2.27
C LEU A 567 -2.07 18.26 -2.74
N THR A 568 -2.51 19.47 -2.38
CA THR A 568 -3.68 20.05 -3.04
C THR A 568 -3.27 20.67 -4.38
N PRO A 569 -4.22 20.84 -5.34
CA PRO A 569 -3.95 21.57 -6.58
C PRO A 569 -3.33 22.94 -6.32
N GLU A 570 -3.79 23.68 -5.29
CA GLU A 570 -3.29 25.00 -4.94
C GLU A 570 -1.83 24.95 -4.47
N GLN A 571 -1.46 23.92 -3.67
CA GLN A 571 -0.07 23.72 -3.23
C GLN A 571 0.85 23.44 -4.42
N ILE A 572 0.39 22.64 -5.39
CA ILE A 572 1.17 22.33 -6.61
C ILE A 572 1.37 23.60 -7.43
N VAL A 573 0.32 24.40 -7.61
CA VAL A 573 0.38 25.67 -8.34
C VAL A 573 1.32 26.65 -7.62
N ALA A 574 1.21 26.80 -6.30
CA ALA A 574 2.10 27.66 -5.52
C ALA A 574 3.57 27.24 -5.68
N ALA A 575 3.87 25.95 -5.56
CA ALA A 575 5.21 25.43 -5.76
C ALA A 575 5.73 25.67 -7.19
N ALA A 576 4.89 25.51 -8.19
CA ALA A 576 5.26 25.74 -9.57
C ALA A 576 5.61 27.22 -9.83
N VAL A 577 4.86 28.15 -9.21
CA VAL A 577 5.13 29.59 -9.29
C VAL A 577 6.41 29.96 -8.53
N ASP A 578 6.54 29.49 -7.29
CA ASP A 578 7.69 29.83 -6.42
C ASP A 578 9.02 29.35 -7.02
N GLU A 579 9.01 28.18 -7.66
CA GLU A 579 10.19 27.56 -8.27
C GLU A 579 10.35 27.91 -9.76
N ASP A 580 9.42 28.66 -10.37
CA ASP A 580 9.43 29.04 -11.79
C ASP A 580 9.74 27.85 -12.71
N VAL A 581 8.88 26.82 -12.63
CA VAL A 581 9.14 25.54 -13.30
C VAL A 581 8.71 25.52 -14.76
N ASP A 582 9.48 24.81 -15.60
CA ASP A 582 9.15 24.60 -17.01
C ASP A 582 8.17 23.44 -17.22
N VAL A 583 8.20 22.46 -16.30
CA VAL A 583 7.39 21.23 -16.38
C VAL A 583 6.73 20.93 -15.03
N VAL A 584 5.45 20.58 -15.07
CA VAL A 584 4.73 19.95 -13.95
C VAL A 584 4.34 18.54 -14.36
N GLY A 585 4.98 17.54 -13.75
CA GLY A 585 4.66 16.12 -13.91
C GLY A 585 3.77 15.64 -12.78
N ILE A 586 2.57 15.22 -13.11
CA ILE A 586 1.57 14.76 -12.14
C ILE A 586 1.51 13.23 -12.17
N SER A 587 1.65 12.59 -10.99
CA SER A 587 1.51 11.14 -10.84
C SER A 587 0.23 10.81 -10.08
N ILE A 588 -0.69 10.05 -10.68
CA ILE A 588 -1.97 9.64 -10.09
C ILE A 588 -2.26 8.17 -10.40
N LEU A 589 -2.63 7.38 -9.37
CA LEU A 589 -3.01 5.97 -9.49
C LEU A 589 -4.44 5.69 -9.00
N SER A 590 -5.03 6.57 -8.20
CA SER A 590 -6.33 6.37 -7.54
C SER A 590 -7.56 6.60 -8.43
N GLY A 591 -7.38 7.09 -9.67
CA GLY A 591 -8.49 7.44 -10.56
C GLY A 591 -9.07 8.86 -10.35
N SER A 592 -8.48 9.67 -9.47
CA SER A 592 -8.87 11.07 -9.21
C SER A 592 -8.36 12.07 -10.27
N HIS A 593 -7.73 11.58 -11.35
CA HIS A 593 -7.13 12.40 -12.39
C HIS A 593 -8.15 13.32 -13.11
N ARG A 594 -9.41 12.89 -13.23
CA ARG A 594 -10.44 13.68 -13.90
C ARG A 594 -10.83 14.97 -13.15
N GLU A 595 -10.72 14.94 -11.83
CA GLU A 595 -11.02 16.08 -10.94
C GLU A 595 -9.77 16.92 -10.67
N LEU A 596 -8.66 16.31 -10.28
CA LEU A 596 -7.50 17.01 -9.75
C LEU A 596 -6.59 17.59 -10.82
N VAL A 597 -6.38 16.90 -11.96
CA VAL A 597 -5.50 17.39 -13.02
C VAL A 597 -6.04 18.68 -13.69
N PRO A 598 -7.33 18.76 -14.08
CA PRO A 598 -7.88 20.00 -14.59
C PRO A 598 -7.79 21.18 -13.63
N ALA A 599 -7.92 20.92 -12.32
CA ALA A 599 -7.78 21.97 -11.30
C ALA A 599 -6.34 22.53 -11.26
N VAL A 600 -5.32 21.68 -11.34
CA VAL A 600 -3.91 22.11 -11.43
C VAL A 600 -3.67 22.91 -12.71
N VAL A 601 -4.12 22.42 -13.88
CA VAL A 601 -3.96 23.14 -15.16
C VAL A 601 -4.62 24.50 -15.11
N ALA A 602 -5.86 24.58 -14.62
CA ALA A 602 -6.60 25.84 -14.49
C ALA A 602 -5.88 26.82 -13.53
N GLY A 603 -5.39 26.31 -12.40
CA GLY A 603 -4.62 27.11 -11.44
C GLY A 603 -3.32 27.67 -12.02
N LEU A 604 -2.55 26.88 -12.77
CA LEU A 604 -1.34 27.35 -13.46
C LEU A 604 -1.64 28.44 -14.49
N ARG A 605 -2.71 28.28 -15.28
CA ARG A 605 -3.15 29.29 -16.24
C ARG A 605 -3.59 30.58 -15.55
N ALA A 606 -4.34 30.47 -14.44
CA ALA A 606 -4.76 31.63 -13.64
C ALA A 606 -3.57 32.35 -12.99
N ALA A 607 -2.51 31.64 -12.65
CA ALA A 607 -1.25 32.21 -12.14
C ALA A 607 -0.34 32.78 -13.24
N GLY A 608 -0.76 32.77 -14.53
CA GLY A 608 0.00 33.28 -15.64
C GLY A 608 1.08 32.35 -16.22
N MET A 609 1.18 31.11 -15.72
CA MET A 609 2.15 30.10 -16.17
C MET A 609 1.66 29.40 -17.47
N ASN A 610 1.48 30.17 -18.54
CA ASN A 610 0.92 29.65 -19.78
C ASN A 610 1.84 28.74 -20.57
N ASP A 611 3.16 28.90 -20.42
CA ASP A 611 4.18 28.14 -21.13
C ASP A 611 4.68 26.93 -20.36
N THR A 612 4.19 26.72 -19.13
CA THR A 612 4.52 25.54 -18.32
C THR A 612 3.85 24.31 -18.91
N VAL A 613 4.63 23.30 -19.20
CA VAL A 613 4.19 22.01 -19.75
C VAL A 613 3.64 21.14 -18.62
N VAL A 614 2.41 20.66 -18.77
CA VAL A 614 1.82 19.70 -17.83
C VAL A 614 1.80 18.32 -18.46
N VAL A 615 2.43 17.35 -17.80
CA VAL A 615 2.42 15.93 -18.18
C VAL A 615 1.84 15.09 -17.04
N VAL A 616 1.18 14.01 -17.39
CA VAL A 616 0.51 13.14 -16.40
C VAL A 616 0.97 11.71 -16.57
N GLY A 617 1.26 11.02 -15.47
CA GLY A 617 1.61 9.60 -15.44
C GLY A 617 0.72 8.83 -14.47
N GLY A 618 0.31 7.60 -14.85
CA GLY A 618 -0.51 6.75 -14.00
C GLY A 618 -1.27 5.67 -14.77
N ILE A 619 -2.17 4.98 -14.08
CA ILE A 619 -3.13 4.07 -14.71
C ILE A 619 -4.30 4.92 -15.23
N ILE A 620 -4.20 5.35 -16.48
CA ILE A 620 -5.15 6.29 -17.11
C ILE A 620 -5.74 5.64 -18.34
N PRO A 621 -7.05 5.37 -18.38
CA PRO A 621 -7.74 4.87 -19.58
C PRO A 621 -7.58 5.81 -20.77
N ASP A 622 -7.60 5.26 -22.00
CA ASP A 622 -7.39 6.03 -23.23
C ASP A 622 -8.40 7.19 -23.39
N ALA A 623 -9.68 6.95 -23.05
CA ALA A 623 -10.71 8.01 -23.07
C ALA A 623 -10.43 9.13 -22.07
N ASP A 624 -9.86 8.81 -20.90
CA ASP A 624 -9.48 9.82 -19.91
C ASP A 624 -8.20 10.54 -20.33
N ALA A 625 -7.28 9.88 -21.03
CA ALA A 625 -6.12 10.52 -21.59
C ALA A 625 -6.51 11.58 -22.66
N GLU A 626 -7.51 11.29 -23.51
CA GLU A 626 -8.06 12.29 -24.45
C GLU A 626 -8.70 13.44 -23.72
N PHE A 627 -9.55 13.17 -22.71
CA PHE A 627 -10.18 14.17 -21.86
C PHE A 627 -9.15 15.12 -21.21
N LEU A 628 -8.01 14.60 -20.74
CA LEU A 628 -6.95 15.39 -20.12
C LEU A 628 -6.20 16.26 -21.15
N ARG A 629 -5.92 15.72 -22.35
CA ARG A 629 -5.27 16.48 -23.43
C ARG A 629 -6.12 17.66 -23.89
N GLU A 630 -7.44 17.47 -24.03
CA GLU A 630 -8.39 18.56 -24.35
C GLU A 630 -8.37 19.70 -23.30
N ARG A 631 -7.92 19.41 -22.07
CA ARG A 631 -7.83 20.36 -20.97
C ARG A 631 -6.44 20.95 -20.76
N GLY A 632 -5.52 20.69 -21.68
CA GLY A 632 -4.20 21.33 -21.70
C GLY A 632 -3.07 20.49 -21.12
N VAL A 633 -3.26 19.18 -20.94
CA VAL A 633 -2.18 18.25 -20.66
C VAL A 633 -1.43 17.96 -21.96
N ALA A 634 -0.12 18.16 -21.98
CA ALA A 634 0.72 17.99 -23.16
C ALA A 634 0.96 16.50 -23.49
N ALA A 635 1.23 15.66 -22.48
CA ALA A 635 1.42 14.23 -22.66
C ALA A 635 0.86 13.42 -21.49
N VAL A 636 0.34 12.24 -21.80
CA VAL A 636 -0.10 11.25 -20.80
C VAL A 636 0.75 10.00 -20.99
N PHE A 637 1.32 9.49 -19.89
CA PHE A 637 2.16 8.31 -19.83
C PHE A 637 1.47 7.23 -18.97
N THR A 638 1.45 6.01 -19.48
CA THR A 638 0.84 4.86 -18.81
C THR A 638 1.89 3.77 -18.58
N PRO A 639 1.58 2.66 -17.91
CA PRO A 639 2.53 1.54 -17.77
C PRO A 639 3.03 0.94 -19.09
N LYS A 640 2.40 1.25 -20.23
CA LYS A 640 2.93 0.93 -21.58
C LYS A 640 4.21 1.69 -21.89
N ASP A 641 4.38 2.89 -21.33
CA ASP A 641 5.55 3.75 -21.46
C ASP A 641 6.61 3.34 -20.42
N TYR A 642 7.19 2.15 -20.53
CA TYR A 642 8.13 1.62 -19.52
C TYR A 642 9.52 2.23 -19.58
N ASP A 643 9.94 2.79 -20.72
CA ASP A 643 11.24 3.43 -20.93
C ASP A 643 11.24 4.87 -20.40
N ALA A 644 11.79 5.06 -19.21
CA ALA A 644 11.84 6.37 -18.56
C ALA A 644 12.78 7.35 -19.29
N THR A 645 13.78 6.89 -20.05
CA THR A 645 14.65 7.75 -20.86
C THR A 645 13.88 8.30 -22.04
N ALA A 646 13.11 7.46 -22.73
CA ALA A 646 12.22 7.89 -23.80
C ALA A 646 11.15 8.87 -23.29
N ILE A 647 10.59 8.66 -22.08
CA ILE A 647 9.67 9.61 -21.44
C ILE A 647 10.35 10.98 -21.30
N MET A 648 11.58 11.05 -20.78
CA MET A 648 12.31 12.33 -20.62
C MET A 648 12.54 13.03 -21.95
N GLY A 649 12.84 12.27 -23.02
CA GLY A 649 12.98 12.80 -24.38
C GLY A 649 11.67 13.44 -24.88
N ARG A 650 10.53 12.76 -24.68
CA ARG A 650 9.19 13.32 -25.03
C ARG A 650 8.85 14.55 -24.22
N VAL A 651 9.10 14.56 -22.90
CA VAL A 651 8.91 15.74 -22.06
C VAL A 651 9.72 16.92 -22.56
N LEU A 652 10.99 16.70 -22.95
CA LEU A 652 11.83 17.74 -23.51
C LEU A 652 11.27 18.28 -24.83
N ASP A 653 10.77 17.42 -25.72
CA ASP A 653 10.13 17.83 -26.99
C ASP A 653 8.92 18.72 -26.72
N GLU A 654 8.07 18.39 -25.73
CA GLU A 654 6.93 19.25 -25.32
C GLU A 654 7.39 20.60 -24.80
N VAL A 655 8.43 20.65 -23.98
CA VAL A 655 9.02 21.93 -23.50
C VAL A 655 9.50 22.77 -24.68
N ARG A 656 10.21 22.16 -25.62
CA ARG A 656 10.71 22.86 -26.83
C ARG A 656 9.56 23.39 -27.69
N ALA A 657 8.52 22.59 -27.87
CA ALA A 657 7.32 23.00 -28.61
C ALA A 657 6.61 24.20 -27.93
N ALA A 658 6.42 24.16 -26.60
CA ALA A 658 5.81 25.25 -25.84
C ALA A 658 6.62 26.56 -25.92
N ARG A 659 7.93 26.45 -26.06
CA ARG A 659 8.86 27.61 -26.19
C ARG A 659 9.19 27.97 -27.63
N GLY A 660 8.50 27.39 -28.63
CA GLY A 660 8.71 27.68 -30.06
C GLY A 660 10.05 27.23 -30.63
N LEU A 661 10.72 26.29 -29.99
CA LEU A 661 11.96 25.69 -30.45
C LEU A 661 11.71 24.44 -31.32
N ALA A 662 12.56 24.17 -32.30
CA ALA A 662 12.48 22.92 -33.08
C ALA A 662 12.66 21.70 -32.16
N SER A 663 12.02 20.54 -32.51
CA SER A 663 12.25 19.29 -31.81
C SER A 663 13.75 18.96 -31.69
N ALA A 664 14.17 18.32 -30.57
CA ALA A 664 15.54 17.90 -30.42
C ALA A 664 15.86 16.87 -31.51
N ALA A 665 16.94 17.08 -32.27
CA ALA A 665 17.41 16.06 -33.21
C ALA A 665 17.79 14.81 -32.39
N ARG A 666 17.14 13.68 -32.66
CA ARG A 666 17.42 12.38 -32.06
C ARG A 666 18.55 11.66 -32.80
#